data_f2af2a25e73f69e6faf58d1924dc3673
#
_entry.id   f2af2a25e73f69e6faf58d1924dc3673
#
_cell.length_a   1.000
_cell.length_b   1.000
_cell.length_c   1.000
_cell.angle_alpha   90.00
_cell.angle_beta   90.00
_cell.angle_gamma   90.00
#
_symmetry.space_group_name_H-M   'P 1'
#
loop_
_entity.id
_entity.type
_entity.pdbx_description
1 polymer ?
#
loop_
_entity_poly.entity_id
_entity_poly.type
_entity_poly.pdbx_seq_one_letter_code
_entity_poly.pdbx_strand_id
1 'polypeptide(L)'
;MHGDVVADPYGWMKDKSDPDLLAYLTAENDYAAAVTAPLSTLADELYADLDARTQQTDLSVPDFVRHSDGRCFWYYLRTTEGLDYPSYHRAPATDRDHLPDMSGIPEGEQLLLDTNELARDHTFFSLGTFEVSPNGSRLAYSVDLVGAERYQLQFLDLTTGDRLADTVPEVAAGGCWCADDSFCYVTMDDSWRPDAVWRHALGGAVPDRLLLRESDEHFWLGVAESRDRDWVVISLSSKSTSEAWLLAADDTAAEPHVITPRRAGIEYDVEVAADRLFIVHNDGAPDFALAQAPLTATAAADWEPLWSGEPGVRLLGVAAYDRALVLSLRREGLARLVIQARDDAGTLGAGHELEFDEPLFSVDADGSEDADTDRIRFSYQSMITPELVCEYRLDSGERRVLKQRPVLDHPQHGPYRKDNYVQRREWALAPDGTAIPISLVHRADVALDGSAGCLLYGYGAYEVTLAPTFSIARLSVLDRGYVYAIAHVRGGGELGRAWYEAGRLEHKQNTFTDFVACAQHLVAAGYTRPQRLGAEGGSAGGLLIGAVVNQAPDAFAAVHAAVPFVDALTTILDPDLPLTVIEWEEWGDPLHDETAYWRMKGYSPYENVRPQSYPQILVTASLNDTRVEVTEPAKWVARLRHDTGAAEGVLLKTELAAGHGGVSGRYAGWRDMAWELAWLIDRTTTS
;
A
#
# COMPACT_ATOMS: atom_id res chain seq x y z
N MET A 1 7.59 10.68 32.34
CA MET A 1 6.88 9.40 32.21
C MET A 1 7.74 8.33 32.88
N HIS A 2 7.18 7.43 33.70
CA HIS A 2 7.90 6.34 34.40
C HIS A 2 9.18 6.78 35.15
N GLY A 3 9.15 7.98 35.74
CA GLY A 3 10.31 8.59 36.43
C GLY A 3 11.35 9.26 35.52
N ASP A 4 11.20 9.14 34.21
CA ASP A 4 12.04 9.83 33.23
C ASP A 4 11.54 11.25 32.96
N VAL A 5 12.48 12.20 32.78
CA VAL A 5 12.21 13.59 32.42
C VAL A 5 12.94 13.89 31.12
N VAL A 6 12.19 14.06 30.06
CA VAL A 6 12.72 14.37 28.73
C VAL A 6 12.49 15.86 28.44
N ALA A 7 13.57 16.58 28.10
CA ALA A 7 13.45 17.93 27.57
C ALA A 7 13.27 17.86 26.05
N ASP A 8 12.18 18.42 25.56
CA ASP A 8 11.93 18.54 24.14
C ASP A 8 11.93 20.02 23.70
N PRO A 9 13.08 20.54 23.23
CA PRO A 9 13.18 21.94 22.83
C PRO A 9 12.39 22.27 21.56
N TYR A 10 11.94 21.26 20.83
CA TYR A 10 11.20 21.40 19.57
C TYR A 10 9.71 21.04 19.72
N GLY A 11 9.22 20.76 20.93
CA GLY A 11 7.81 20.43 21.20
C GLY A 11 6.81 21.53 20.80
N TRP A 12 7.28 22.76 20.59
CA TRP A 12 6.47 23.86 20.06
C TRP A 12 5.97 23.62 18.63
N MET A 13 6.62 22.75 17.85
CA MET A 13 6.24 22.41 16.46
C MET A 13 4.96 21.57 16.38
N LYS A 14 4.35 21.17 17.51
CA LYS A 14 3.18 20.29 17.53
C LYS A 14 1.92 20.92 16.89
N ASP A 15 1.79 22.24 16.94
CA ASP A 15 0.65 22.94 16.33
C ASP A 15 0.91 23.23 14.85
N LYS A 16 0.25 22.46 13.96
CA LYS A 16 0.36 22.62 12.50
C LYS A 16 -0.12 23.99 12.00
N SER A 17 -0.93 24.70 12.79
CA SER A 17 -1.43 26.06 12.45
C SER A 17 -0.52 27.19 12.93
N ASP A 18 0.55 26.87 13.68
CA ASP A 18 1.49 27.86 14.19
C ASP A 18 2.23 28.55 13.03
N PRO A 19 2.12 29.89 12.89
CA PRO A 19 2.82 30.62 11.84
C PRO A 19 4.34 30.45 11.88
N ASP A 20 4.93 30.25 13.06
CA ASP A 20 6.37 30.03 13.19
C ASP A 20 6.78 28.67 12.65
N LEU A 21 5.95 27.62 12.80
CA LEU A 21 6.18 26.34 12.16
C LEU A 21 6.11 26.45 10.63
N LEU A 22 5.07 27.10 10.11
CA LEU A 22 4.92 27.28 8.66
C LEU A 22 6.09 28.09 8.06
N ALA A 23 6.55 29.12 8.79
CA ALA A 23 7.73 29.89 8.38
C ALA A 23 9.01 29.04 8.41
N TYR A 24 9.17 28.16 9.41
CA TYR A 24 10.28 27.23 9.51
C TYR A 24 10.27 26.24 8.34
N LEU A 25 9.16 25.57 8.07
CA LEU A 25 9.02 24.60 6.97
C LEU A 25 9.27 25.27 5.60
N THR A 26 8.79 26.50 5.40
CA THR A 26 9.06 27.27 4.19
C THR A 26 10.56 27.56 4.03
N ALA A 27 11.23 28.00 5.11
CA ALA A 27 12.66 28.25 5.09
C ALA A 27 13.49 26.97 4.83
N GLU A 28 13.04 25.81 5.34
CA GLU A 28 13.64 24.52 5.04
C GLU A 28 13.50 24.14 3.55
N ASN A 29 12.32 24.38 2.97
CA ASN A 29 12.09 24.18 1.55
C ASN A 29 12.99 25.06 0.69
N ASP A 30 13.13 26.34 1.03
CA ASP A 30 14.03 27.28 0.35
C ASP A 30 15.49 26.82 0.46
N TYR A 31 15.90 26.34 1.63
CA TYR A 31 17.24 25.81 1.84
C TYR A 31 17.48 24.53 1.02
N ALA A 32 16.56 23.58 1.07
CA ALA A 32 16.65 22.35 0.28
C ALA A 32 16.73 22.65 -1.23
N ALA A 33 15.90 23.57 -1.73
CA ALA A 33 15.91 24.02 -3.12
C ALA A 33 17.27 24.66 -3.49
N ALA A 34 17.84 25.51 -2.63
CA ALA A 34 19.14 26.15 -2.87
C ALA A 34 20.27 25.12 -2.93
N VAL A 35 20.30 24.15 -2.00
CA VAL A 35 21.33 23.10 -1.95
C VAL A 35 21.23 22.15 -3.15
N THR A 36 20.03 21.84 -3.59
CA THR A 36 19.79 20.90 -4.70
C THR A 36 19.73 21.57 -6.07
N ALA A 37 19.74 22.90 -6.16
CA ALA A 37 19.73 23.62 -7.43
C ALA A 37 20.79 23.14 -8.45
N PRO A 38 22.05 22.78 -8.05
CA PRO A 38 23.03 22.21 -8.98
C PRO A 38 22.64 20.88 -9.59
N LEU A 39 21.67 20.16 -9.00
CA LEU A 39 21.19 18.85 -9.44
C LEU A 39 20.03 18.94 -10.43
N SER A 40 19.55 20.14 -10.77
CA SER A 40 18.39 20.35 -11.63
C SER A 40 18.53 19.65 -13.00
N THR A 41 19.72 19.69 -13.60
CA THR A 41 19.98 18.99 -14.88
C THR A 41 19.81 17.47 -14.74
N LEU A 42 20.32 16.85 -13.67
CA LEU A 42 20.18 15.42 -13.43
C LEU A 42 18.70 15.06 -13.12
N ALA A 43 18.00 15.89 -12.36
CA ALA A 43 16.57 15.71 -12.09
C ALA A 43 15.74 15.81 -13.39
N ASP A 44 16.04 16.78 -14.25
CA ASP A 44 15.37 16.92 -15.55
C ASP A 44 15.66 15.71 -16.48
N GLU A 45 16.89 15.17 -16.47
CA GLU A 45 17.24 13.94 -17.20
C GLU A 45 16.45 12.73 -16.69
N LEU A 46 16.38 12.55 -15.35
CA LEU A 46 15.63 11.45 -14.75
C LEU A 46 14.12 11.57 -15.01
N TYR A 47 13.57 12.77 -14.95
CA TYR A 47 12.19 13.02 -15.36
C TYR A 47 11.96 12.65 -16.85
N ALA A 48 12.87 13.08 -17.72
CA ALA A 48 12.80 12.75 -19.15
C ALA A 48 12.92 11.24 -19.43
N ASP A 49 13.70 10.50 -18.62
CA ASP A 49 13.79 9.04 -18.72
C ASP A 49 12.44 8.38 -18.38
N LEU A 50 11.74 8.84 -17.32
CA LEU A 50 10.41 8.35 -16.96
C LEU A 50 9.39 8.64 -18.06
N ASP A 51 9.38 9.88 -18.54
CA ASP A 51 8.50 10.36 -19.59
C ASP A 51 8.69 9.54 -20.88
N ALA A 52 9.94 9.39 -21.34
CA ALA A 52 10.29 8.67 -22.54
C ALA A 52 9.89 7.19 -22.55
N ARG A 53 9.91 6.53 -21.37
CA ARG A 53 9.60 5.10 -21.25
C ARG A 53 8.14 4.81 -20.95
N THR A 54 7.36 5.81 -20.58
CA THR A 54 5.96 5.63 -20.15
C THR A 54 4.99 5.89 -21.30
N GLN A 55 4.14 4.92 -21.59
CA GLN A 55 2.98 5.15 -22.44
C GLN A 55 1.94 5.96 -21.67
N GLN A 56 1.86 7.25 -21.99
CA GLN A 56 1.05 8.19 -21.21
C GLN A 56 -0.44 8.10 -21.54
N THR A 57 -0.79 7.90 -22.82
CA THR A 57 -2.16 7.60 -23.25
C THR A 57 -2.32 6.10 -23.33
N ASP A 58 -3.10 5.54 -22.41
CA ASP A 58 -3.28 4.09 -22.29
C ASP A 58 -4.66 3.76 -21.71
N LEU A 59 -5.07 2.49 -21.85
CA LEU A 59 -6.30 1.92 -21.29
C LEU A 59 -5.95 0.80 -20.33
N SER A 60 -6.70 0.64 -19.23
CA SER A 60 -6.66 -0.60 -18.46
C SER A 60 -7.21 -1.78 -19.29
N VAL A 61 -6.98 -3.00 -18.85
CA VAL A 61 -7.73 -4.15 -19.36
C VAL A 61 -9.19 -3.99 -18.93
N PRO A 62 -10.18 -4.07 -19.85
CA PRO A 62 -11.57 -3.91 -19.48
C PRO A 62 -12.08 -5.04 -18.58
N ASP A 63 -12.91 -4.69 -17.60
CA ASP A 63 -13.62 -5.60 -16.72
C ASP A 63 -15.06 -5.79 -17.17
N PHE A 64 -15.48 -7.07 -17.26
CA PHE A 64 -16.86 -7.39 -17.58
C PHE A 64 -17.72 -7.39 -16.33
N VAL A 65 -18.80 -6.62 -16.37
CA VAL A 65 -19.80 -6.57 -15.27
C VAL A 65 -21.19 -6.81 -15.83
N ARG A 66 -21.91 -7.74 -15.19
CA ARG A 66 -23.34 -7.97 -15.42
C ARG A 66 -24.13 -7.34 -14.30
N HIS A 67 -25.00 -6.42 -14.63
CA HIS A 67 -25.85 -5.72 -13.66
C HIS A 67 -27.14 -6.50 -13.34
N SER A 68 -27.75 -6.19 -12.20
CA SER A 68 -28.98 -6.84 -11.71
C SER A 68 -30.18 -6.68 -12.67
N ASP A 69 -30.19 -5.65 -13.51
CA ASP A 69 -31.20 -5.43 -14.56
C ASP A 69 -30.95 -6.21 -15.86
N GLY A 70 -29.86 -7.00 -15.90
CA GLY A 70 -29.48 -7.83 -17.02
C GLY A 70 -28.60 -7.14 -18.07
N ARG A 71 -28.38 -5.83 -17.97
CA ARG A 71 -27.42 -5.14 -18.83
C ARG A 71 -26.00 -5.54 -18.49
N CYS A 72 -25.14 -5.59 -19.51
CA CYS A 72 -23.73 -5.90 -19.36
C CYS A 72 -22.88 -4.75 -19.91
N PHE A 73 -21.74 -4.51 -19.26
CA PHE A 73 -20.79 -3.49 -19.67
C PHE A 73 -19.36 -3.96 -19.46
N TRP A 74 -18.45 -3.40 -20.28
CA TRP A 74 -17.02 -3.40 -20.07
C TRP A 74 -16.61 -2.11 -19.40
N TYR A 75 -16.01 -2.17 -18.20
CA TYR A 75 -15.49 -1.03 -17.45
C TYR A 75 -13.99 -0.90 -17.63
N TYR A 76 -13.49 0.30 -17.80
CA TYR A 76 -12.06 0.54 -17.98
C TYR A 76 -11.66 1.97 -17.63
N LEU A 77 -10.37 2.13 -17.34
CA LEU A 77 -9.70 3.41 -17.11
C LEU A 77 -9.01 3.86 -18.38
N ARG A 78 -8.99 5.16 -18.61
CA ARG A 78 -8.19 5.80 -19.65
C ARG A 78 -7.26 6.83 -19.02
N THR A 79 -5.96 6.73 -19.27
CA THR A 79 -5.00 7.82 -19.07
C THR A 79 -4.83 8.58 -20.38
N THR A 80 -4.54 9.86 -20.31
CA THR A 80 -4.32 10.71 -21.47
C THR A 80 -3.07 11.55 -21.25
N GLU A 81 -2.21 11.65 -22.27
CA GLU A 81 -1.02 12.49 -22.22
C GLU A 81 -1.38 13.94 -21.89
N GLY A 82 -0.62 14.55 -20.97
CA GLY A 82 -0.86 15.91 -20.47
C GLY A 82 -1.90 16.01 -19.36
N LEU A 83 -2.58 14.92 -18.97
CA LEU A 83 -3.52 14.87 -17.86
C LEU A 83 -2.94 14.08 -16.69
N ASP A 84 -3.17 14.57 -15.47
CA ASP A 84 -2.60 13.99 -14.25
C ASP A 84 -3.32 12.73 -13.76
N TYR A 85 -4.62 12.61 -14.02
CA TYR A 85 -5.47 11.56 -13.47
C TYR A 85 -6.14 10.75 -14.59
N PRO A 86 -6.57 9.50 -14.32
CA PRO A 86 -7.36 8.72 -15.26
C PRO A 86 -8.78 9.26 -15.39
N SER A 87 -9.47 8.91 -16.46
CA SER A 87 -10.92 8.98 -16.59
C SER A 87 -11.52 7.58 -16.59
N TYR A 88 -12.73 7.45 -16.06
CA TYR A 88 -13.46 6.20 -15.88
C TYR A 88 -14.54 6.07 -16.94
N HIS A 89 -14.57 4.92 -17.61
CA HIS A 89 -15.44 4.68 -18.75
C HIS A 89 -16.12 3.32 -18.66
N ARG A 90 -17.25 3.19 -19.37
CA ARG A 90 -17.83 1.90 -19.71
C ARG A 90 -18.32 1.86 -21.13
N ALA A 91 -18.34 0.66 -21.73
CA ALA A 91 -18.94 0.40 -23.05
C ALA A 91 -19.93 -0.77 -22.94
N PRO A 92 -21.05 -0.76 -23.72
CA PRO A 92 -22.00 -1.86 -23.70
C PRO A 92 -21.34 -3.19 -24.09
N ALA A 93 -21.72 -4.26 -23.39
CA ALA A 93 -21.29 -5.62 -23.66
C ALA A 93 -22.48 -6.49 -24.01
N THR A 94 -22.29 -7.46 -24.94
CA THR A 94 -23.25 -8.53 -25.20
C THR A 94 -23.02 -9.72 -24.31
N ASP A 95 -21.76 -10.05 -24.10
CA ASP A 95 -21.28 -11.14 -23.25
C ASP A 95 -19.81 -10.92 -22.91
N ARG A 96 -19.22 -11.81 -22.10
CA ARG A 96 -17.81 -11.76 -21.68
C ARG A 96 -16.79 -12.22 -22.71
N ASP A 97 -17.24 -12.83 -23.83
CA ASP A 97 -16.37 -13.35 -24.89
C ASP A 97 -16.06 -12.31 -25.98
N HIS A 98 -16.88 -11.27 -26.07
CA HIS A 98 -16.78 -10.27 -27.12
C HIS A 98 -16.34 -8.91 -26.56
N LEU A 99 -15.01 -8.74 -26.43
CA LEU A 99 -14.42 -7.45 -26.08
C LEU A 99 -14.62 -6.47 -27.25
N PRO A 100 -15.06 -5.23 -27.02
CA PRO A 100 -15.17 -4.23 -28.09
C PRO A 100 -13.76 -3.86 -28.64
N ASP A 101 -13.73 -3.28 -29.83
CA ASP A 101 -12.50 -2.75 -30.40
C ASP A 101 -12.00 -1.57 -29.53
N MET A 102 -10.91 -1.82 -28.78
CA MET A 102 -10.27 -0.85 -27.89
C MET A 102 -9.18 -0.02 -28.59
N SER A 103 -8.97 -0.18 -29.91
CA SER A 103 -8.00 0.63 -30.67
C SER A 103 -8.43 2.10 -30.86
N GLY A 104 -9.70 2.38 -30.57
CA GLY A 104 -10.33 3.70 -30.62
C GLY A 104 -11.30 3.90 -29.46
N ILE A 105 -12.28 4.77 -29.67
CA ILE A 105 -13.41 4.94 -28.75
C ILE A 105 -14.45 3.87 -29.09
N PRO A 106 -14.75 2.92 -28.19
CA PRO A 106 -15.76 1.89 -28.44
C PRO A 106 -17.14 2.47 -28.71
N GLU A 107 -17.92 1.80 -29.55
CA GLU A 107 -19.30 2.22 -29.84
C GLU A 107 -20.15 2.19 -28.57
N GLY A 108 -20.85 3.31 -28.30
CA GLY A 108 -21.66 3.45 -27.12
C GLY A 108 -20.88 3.70 -25.82
N GLU A 109 -19.59 4.05 -25.91
CA GLU A 109 -18.80 4.43 -24.73
C GLU A 109 -19.51 5.52 -23.92
N GLN A 110 -19.51 5.37 -22.62
CA GLN A 110 -19.98 6.36 -21.66
C GLN A 110 -18.84 6.74 -20.72
N LEU A 111 -18.57 8.05 -20.63
CA LEU A 111 -17.74 8.61 -19.54
C LEU A 111 -18.55 8.56 -18.25
N LEU A 112 -17.99 7.94 -17.21
CA LEU A 112 -18.58 7.82 -15.90
C LEU A 112 -18.09 8.92 -14.95
N LEU A 113 -16.77 9.15 -14.95
CA LEU A 113 -16.13 10.15 -14.09
C LEU A 113 -14.84 10.66 -14.75
N ASP A 114 -14.70 11.97 -14.87
CA ASP A 114 -13.45 12.61 -15.23
C ASP A 114 -12.81 13.22 -13.98
N THR A 115 -11.81 12.54 -13.45
CA THR A 115 -11.13 12.99 -12.23
C THR A 115 -10.25 14.22 -12.48
N ASN A 116 -9.87 14.51 -13.74
CA ASN A 116 -9.15 15.75 -14.08
C ASN A 116 -10.06 16.97 -13.98
N GLU A 117 -11.35 16.81 -14.33
CA GLU A 117 -12.34 17.88 -14.14
C GLU A 117 -12.58 18.15 -12.64
N LEU A 118 -12.62 17.10 -11.83
CA LEU A 118 -12.80 17.23 -10.38
C LEU A 118 -11.58 17.86 -9.69
N ALA A 119 -10.38 17.60 -10.21
CA ALA A 119 -9.12 18.12 -9.67
C ALA A 119 -8.77 19.54 -10.12
N ARG A 120 -9.42 20.08 -11.16
CA ARG A 120 -9.00 21.27 -11.94
C ARG A 120 -8.63 22.49 -11.10
N ASP A 121 -9.40 22.81 -10.07
CA ASP A 121 -9.24 24.03 -9.27
C ASP A 121 -8.62 23.73 -7.90
N HIS A 122 -8.01 22.55 -7.74
CA HIS A 122 -7.46 22.07 -6.46
C HIS A 122 -5.97 21.78 -6.57
N THR A 123 -5.25 22.06 -5.49
CA THR A 123 -3.81 21.75 -5.36
C THR A 123 -3.55 20.30 -5.00
N PHE A 124 -4.55 19.64 -4.43
CA PHE A 124 -4.53 18.22 -4.09
C PHE A 124 -5.85 17.57 -4.51
N PHE A 125 -5.79 16.34 -4.96
CA PHE A 125 -6.96 15.53 -5.30
C PHE A 125 -6.68 14.05 -5.06
N SER A 126 -7.57 13.40 -4.35
CA SER A 126 -7.59 11.93 -4.20
C SER A 126 -9.02 11.42 -4.33
N LEU A 127 -9.19 10.33 -5.08
CA LEU A 127 -10.45 9.59 -5.20
C LEU A 127 -10.47 8.48 -4.15
N GLY A 128 -11.44 8.49 -3.24
CA GLY A 128 -11.55 7.52 -2.14
C GLY A 128 -12.52 6.38 -2.43
N THR A 129 -13.57 6.65 -3.21
CA THR A 129 -14.62 5.69 -3.55
C THR A 129 -14.98 5.84 -5.01
N PHE A 130 -15.24 4.72 -5.69
CA PHE A 130 -15.82 4.65 -7.03
C PHE A 130 -16.63 3.36 -7.15
N GLU A 131 -17.93 3.44 -6.92
CA GLU A 131 -18.82 2.27 -6.88
C GLU A 131 -20.06 2.48 -7.74
N VAL A 132 -20.29 1.56 -8.69
CA VAL A 132 -21.48 1.58 -9.54
C VAL A 132 -22.56 0.74 -8.91
N SER A 133 -23.80 1.28 -8.87
CA SER A 133 -24.95 0.59 -8.26
C SER A 133 -25.23 -0.77 -8.91
N PRO A 134 -25.88 -1.72 -8.20
CA PRO A 134 -26.17 -3.06 -8.70
C PRO A 134 -26.86 -3.07 -10.07
N ASN A 135 -27.78 -2.13 -10.32
CA ASN A 135 -28.47 -2.00 -11.62
C ASN A 135 -27.70 -1.15 -12.65
N GLY A 136 -26.50 -0.65 -12.33
CA GLY A 136 -25.69 0.13 -13.26
C GLY A 136 -26.18 1.53 -13.59
N SER A 137 -27.17 2.07 -12.82
CA SER A 137 -27.76 3.37 -13.12
C SER A 137 -27.17 4.53 -12.33
N ARG A 138 -26.42 4.28 -11.26
CA ARG A 138 -25.85 5.30 -10.38
C ARG A 138 -24.38 5.02 -10.11
N LEU A 139 -23.65 6.08 -9.76
CA LEU A 139 -22.27 6.01 -9.29
C LEU A 139 -22.17 6.74 -7.95
N ALA A 140 -21.60 6.07 -6.94
CA ALA A 140 -21.10 6.69 -5.73
C ALA A 140 -19.60 6.95 -5.88
N TYR A 141 -19.14 8.16 -5.56
CA TYR A 141 -17.73 8.50 -5.55
C TYR A 141 -17.42 9.47 -4.42
N SER A 142 -16.21 9.39 -3.90
CA SER A 142 -15.78 10.31 -2.84
C SER A 142 -14.43 10.95 -3.16
N VAL A 143 -14.22 12.19 -2.70
CA VAL A 143 -13.02 12.98 -2.99
C VAL A 143 -12.44 13.59 -1.71
N ASP A 144 -11.10 13.53 -1.60
CA ASP A 144 -10.31 14.35 -0.68
C ASP A 144 -9.56 15.40 -1.50
N LEU A 145 -9.72 16.67 -1.12
CA LEU A 145 -9.16 17.83 -1.82
C LEU A 145 -8.05 18.54 -1.04
N VAL A 146 -7.63 17.96 0.08
CA VAL A 146 -6.63 18.57 0.98
C VAL A 146 -5.51 17.61 1.41
N GLY A 147 -5.69 16.30 1.23
CA GLY A 147 -4.72 15.28 1.63
C GLY A 147 -4.85 14.83 3.09
N ALA A 148 -6.02 15.03 3.70
CA ALA A 148 -6.29 14.66 5.09
C ALA A 148 -7.00 13.30 5.25
N GLU A 149 -7.17 12.55 4.17
CA GLU A 149 -7.89 11.26 4.13
C GLU A 149 -9.32 11.34 4.67
N ARG A 150 -9.95 12.54 4.65
CA ARG A 150 -11.37 12.77 4.89
C ARG A 150 -12.05 13.14 3.59
N TYR A 151 -13.01 12.35 3.19
CA TYR A 151 -13.60 12.41 1.87
C TYR A 151 -15.02 13.00 1.93
N GLN A 152 -15.42 13.62 0.83
CA GLN A 152 -16.82 13.99 0.59
C GLN A 152 -17.44 12.98 -0.37
N LEU A 153 -18.41 12.20 0.09
CA LEU A 153 -19.17 11.24 -0.71
C LEU A 153 -20.24 11.96 -1.54
N GLN A 154 -20.36 11.60 -2.79
CA GLN A 154 -21.24 12.20 -3.80
C GLN A 154 -21.82 11.13 -4.72
N PHE A 155 -22.91 11.46 -5.41
CA PHE A 155 -23.62 10.52 -6.26
C PHE A 155 -23.95 11.12 -7.63
N LEU A 156 -23.85 10.28 -8.68
CA LEU A 156 -24.25 10.62 -10.05
C LEU A 156 -25.36 9.70 -10.54
N ASP A 157 -26.32 10.23 -11.29
CA ASP A 157 -27.21 9.45 -12.13
C ASP A 157 -26.50 9.18 -13.48
N LEU A 158 -26.14 7.94 -13.73
CA LEU A 158 -25.44 7.53 -14.97
C LEU A 158 -26.34 7.52 -16.21
N THR A 159 -27.68 7.66 -16.05
CA THR A 159 -28.60 7.74 -17.17
C THR A 159 -28.67 9.15 -17.73
N THR A 160 -28.66 10.15 -16.86
CA THR A 160 -28.73 11.57 -17.25
C THR A 160 -27.37 12.26 -17.25
N GLY A 161 -26.41 11.74 -16.49
CA GLY A 161 -25.10 12.37 -16.23
C GLY A 161 -25.18 13.46 -15.13
N ASP A 162 -26.34 13.62 -14.49
CA ASP A 162 -26.51 14.67 -13.49
C ASP A 162 -25.99 14.24 -12.12
N ARG A 163 -25.37 15.17 -11.40
CA ARG A 163 -25.04 15.00 -9.99
C ARG A 163 -26.30 15.05 -9.15
N LEU A 164 -26.47 14.08 -8.28
CA LEU A 164 -27.56 14.07 -7.30
C LEU A 164 -27.32 15.11 -6.19
N ALA A 165 -28.40 15.51 -5.52
CA ALA A 165 -28.32 16.49 -4.44
C ALA A 165 -27.71 15.92 -3.15
N ASP A 166 -27.72 14.60 -3.03
CA ASP A 166 -27.21 13.89 -1.86
C ASP A 166 -25.69 14.02 -1.75
N THR A 167 -25.21 14.40 -0.56
CA THR A 167 -23.77 14.46 -0.25
C THR A 167 -23.55 14.10 1.21
N VAL A 168 -22.50 13.34 1.51
CA VAL A 168 -22.10 13.01 2.89
C VAL A 168 -20.67 13.48 3.10
N PRO A 169 -20.42 14.43 4.00
CA PRO A 169 -19.09 14.93 4.32
C PRO A 169 -18.35 14.01 5.30
N GLU A 170 -17.04 14.16 5.40
CA GLU A 170 -16.19 13.57 6.44
C GLU A 170 -16.28 12.03 6.54
N VAL A 171 -16.33 11.36 5.39
CA VAL A 171 -16.34 9.89 5.34
C VAL A 171 -14.93 9.35 5.15
N ALA A 172 -14.67 8.10 5.56
CA ALA A 172 -13.51 7.34 5.18
C ALA A 172 -13.56 6.99 3.68
N ALA A 173 -12.42 6.59 3.10
CA ALA A 173 -12.40 5.99 1.77
C ALA A 173 -13.15 4.66 1.76
N GLY A 174 -13.73 4.30 0.61
CA GLY A 174 -14.50 3.05 0.45
C GLY A 174 -15.99 3.21 0.75
N GLY A 175 -16.67 2.07 0.82
CA GLY A 175 -18.11 1.98 0.94
C GLY A 175 -18.68 1.06 -0.13
N CYS A 176 -19.96 0.69 -0.02
CA CYS A 176 -20.60 -0.20 -0.97
C CYS A 176 -22.10 0.07 -1.11
N TRP A 177 -22.68 -0.34 -2.22
CA TRP A 177 -24.12 -0.29 -2.40
C TRP A 177 -24.83 -1.36 -1.57
N CYS A 178 -25.93 -0.97 -0.94
CA CYS A 178 -26.82 -1.88 -0.22
C CYS A 178 -28.20 -1.86 -0.85
N ALA A 179 -28.35 -2.00 -2.08
CA ALA A 179 -29.46 -1.89 -3.01
C ALA A 179 -29.23 -0.70 -3.97
N ASP A 180 -30.09 -0.54 -4.96
CA ASP A 180 -29.92 0.49 -6.02
C ASP A 180 -30.07 1.95 -5.54
N ASP A 181 -30.63 2.16 -4.37
CA ASP A 181 -30.95 3.49 -3.83
C ASP A 181 -30.41 3.71 -2.41
N SER A 182 -29.55 2.85 -1.92
CA SER A 182 -28.91 3.07 -0.61
C SER A 182 -27.44 2.64 -0.62
N PHE A 183 -26.62 3.39 0.11
CA PHE A 183 -25.18 3.22 0.15
C PHE A 183 -24.66 3.10 1.59
N CYS A 184 -23.81 2.12 1.85
CA CYS A 184 -23.13 1.92 3.13
C CYS A 184 -21.77 2.61 3.11
N TYR A 185 -21.48 3.41 4.12
CA TYR A 185 -20.26 4.19 4.25
C TYR A 185 -19.75 4.19 5.70
N VAL A 186 -18.50 4.59 5.88
CA VAL A 186 -17.84 4.64 7.19
C VAL A 186 -17.53 6.08 7.58
N THR A 187 -17.81 6.45 8.83
CA THR A 187 -17.33 7.71 9.42
C THR A 187 -16.12 7.47 10.30
N MET A 188 -15.36 8.53 10.53
CA MET A 188 -14.20 8.53 11.40
C MET A 188 -14.44 9.40 12.63
N ASP A 189 -13.89 9.01 13.77
CA ASP A 189 -13.87 9.83 14.99
C ASP A 189 -12.84 10.97 14.91
N ASP A 190 -12.65 11.70 16.01
CA ASP A 190 -11.72 12.83 16.09
C ASP A 190 -10.23 12.40 15.93
N SER A 191 -9.92 11.14 16.24
CA SER A 191 -8.59 10.53 16.06
C SER A 191 -8.41 9.84 14.70
N TRP A 192 -9.17 10.21 13.66
CA TRP A 192 -9.13 9.61 12.32
C TRP A 192 -9.38 8.09 12.29
N ARG A 193 -9.97 7.53 13.34
CA ARG A 193 -10.31 6.12 13.43
C ARG A 193 -11.66 5.85 12.74
N PRO A 194 -11.75 4.96 11.76
CA PRO A 194 -13.02 4.46 11.23
C PRO A 194 -13.81 3.76 12.35
N ASP A 195 -14.88 4.39 12.85
CA ASP A 195 -15.58 3.98 14.07
C ASP A 195 -17.02 3.54 13.88
N ALA A 196 -17.67 3.96 12.77
CA ALA A 196 -19.08 3.66 12.58
C ALA A 196 -19.46 3.44 11.11
N VAL A 197 -20.29 2.43 10.86
CA VAL A 197 -20.90 2.13 9.56
C VAL A 197 -22.32 2.65 9.54
N TRP A 198 -22.64 3.38 8.48
CA TRP A 198 -23.94 4.01 8.25
C TRP A 198 -24.53 3.57 6.92
N ARG A 199 -25.86 3.65 6.80
CA ARG A 199 -26.60 3.47 5.55
C ARG A 199 -27.27 4.78 5.19
N HIS A 200 -26.92 5.32 4.03
CA HIS A 200 -27.53 6.49 3.41
C HIS A 200 -28.59 6.07 2.39
N ALA A 201 -29.80 6.65 2.43
CA ALA A 201 -30.86 6.44 1.46
C ALA A 201 -30.94 7.63 0.51
N LEU A 202 -30.73 7.41 -0.78
CA LEU A 202 -30.72 8.47 -1.80
C LEU A 202 -32.10 9.14 -1.98
N GLY A 203 -32.09 10.48 -2.14
CA GLY A 203 -33.30 11.28 -2.34
C GLY A 203 -34.21 11.33 -1.13
N GLY A 204 -33.75 10.83 0.00
CA GLY A 204 -34.56 10.69 1.22
C GLY A 204 -34.52 11.92 2.12
N ALA A 205 -35.65 12.28 2.69
CA ALA A 205 -35.74 13.20 3.85
C ALA A 205 -35.47 12.46 5.18
N VAL A 206 -35.03 11.21 5.14
CA VAL A 206 -34.79 10.36 6.30
C VAL A 206 -33.31 10.45 6.70
N PRO A 207 -32.99 10.67 7.99
CA PRO A 207 -31.62 10.65 8.48
C PRO A 207 -30.96 9.30 8.19
N ASP A 208 -29.63 9.30 7.99
CA ASP A 208 -28.85 8.10 7.80
C ASP A 208 -28.99 7.16 9.00
N ARG A 209 -29.03 5.86 8.70
CA ARG A 209 -29.17 4.81 9.70
C ARG A 209 -27.83 4.32 10.14
N LEU A 210 -27.53 4.40 11.44
CA LEU A 210 -26.39 3.72 12.04
C LEU A 210 -26.61 2.20 12.00
N LEU A 211 -25.69 1.47 11.37
CA LEU A 211 -25.70 0.01 11.31
C LEU A 211 -24.85 -0.62 12.41
N LEU A 212 -23.64 -0.10 12.61
CA LEU A 212 -22.71 -0.59 13.61
C LEU A 212 -21.79 0.53 14.08
N ARG A 213 -21.49 0.55 15.39
CA ARG A 213 -20.47 1.44 15.95
C ARG A 213 -19.53 0.64 16.85
N GLU A 214 -18.23 0.84 16.67
CA GLU A 214 -17.19 0.27 17.51
C GLU A 214 -16.67 1.31 18.51
N SER A 215 -16.73 1.00 19.78
CA SER A 215 -16.27 1.88 20.86
C SER A 215 -14.85 1.57 21.36
N ASP A 216 -14.32 0.39 21.03
CA ASP A 216 -12.95 0.02 21.39
C ASP A 216 -11.98 0.63 20.36
N GLU A 217 -11.15 1.56 20.84
CA GLU A 217 -10.22 2.32 19.99
C GLU A 217 -9.11 1.45 19.37
N HIS A 218 -8.93 0.22 19.80
CA HIS A 218 -8.02 -0.72 19.17
C HIS A 218 -8.54 -1.24 17.81
N PHE A 219 -9.83 -1.04 17.49
CA PHE A 219 -10.45 -1.59 16.28
C PHE A 219 -10.83 -0.52 15.27
N TRP A 220 -10.58 -0.82 14.02
CA TRP A 220 -11.02 -0.06 12.87
C TRP A 220 -12.10 -0.82 12.13
N LEU A 221 -13.08 -0.09 11.58
CA LEU A 221 -14.14 -0.65 10.77
C LEU A 221 -13.87 -0.49 9.29
N GLY A 222 -14.30 -1.49 8.53
CA GLY A 222 -14.41 -1.45 7.08
C GLY A 222 -15.75 -1.99 6.63
N VAL A 223 -16.18 -1.66 5.41
CA VAL A 223 -17.38 -2.20 4.78
C VAL A 223 -17.13 -2.49 3.31
N ALA A 224 -17.57 -3.66 2.85
CA ALA A 224 -17.48 -4.08 1.46
C ALA A 224 -18.71 -4.91 1.05
N GLU A 225 -19.04 -4.95 -0.24
CA GLU A 225 -20.04 -5.87 -0.77
C GLU A 225 -19.41 -7.23 -1.10
N SER A 226 -20.21 -8.28 -1.00
CA SER A 226 -19.85 -9.58 -1.55
C SER A 226 -19.82 -9.51 -3.09
N ARG A 227 -19.07 -10.42 -3.73
CA ARG A 227 -18.93 -10.45 -5.18
C ARG A 227 -20.25 -10.64 -5.93
N ASP A 228 -21.20 -11.39 -5.36
CA ASP A 228 -22.56 -11.55 -5.88
C ASP A 228 -23.46 -10.35 -5.59
N ARG A 229 -23.01 -9.39 -4.77
CA ARG A 229 -23.70 -8.17 -4.33
C ARG A 229 -24.96 -8.42 -3.48
N ASP A 230 -25.15 -9.64 -2.98
CA ASP A 230 -26.27 -10.00 -2.13
C ASP A 230 -26.01 -9.65 -0.65
N TRP A 231 -24.74 -9.47 -0.29
CA TRP A 231 -24.32 -9.27 1.09
C TRP A 231 -23.38 -8.06 1.26
N VAL A 232 -23.51 -7.43 2.42
CA VAL A 232 -22.54 -6.46 2.91
C VAL A 232 -21.78 -7.10 4.07
N VAL A 233 -20.45 -7.09 3.99
CA VAL A 233 -19.53 -7.55 5.03
C VAL A 233 -18.98 -6.33 5.76
N ILE A 234 -19.20 -6.26 7.09
CA ILE A 234 -18.58 -5.25 7.95
C ILE A 234 -17.45 -5.92 8.70
N SER A 235 -16.25 -5.47 8.48
CA SER A 235 -15.04 -5.98 9.14
C SER A 235 -14.58 -5.04 10.24
N LEU A 236 -14.16 -5.60 11.38
CA LEU A 236 -13.51 -4.90 12.48
C LEU A 236 -12.17 -5.57 12.74
N SER A 237 -11.09 -4.80 12.76
CA SER A 237 -9.75 -5.36 12.97
C SER A 237 -8.89 -4.46 13.84
N SER A 238 -8.17 -5.09 14.77
CA SER A 238 -6.95 -4.56 15.36
C SER A 238 -5.72 -5.15 14.65
N LYS A 239 -4.53 -4.99 15.19
CA LYS A 239 -3.31 -5.62 14.61
C LYS A 239 -3.22 -7.13 14.87
N SER A 240 -4.04 -7.67 15.77
CA SER A 240 -3.95 -9.07 16.20
C SER A 240 -5.29 -9.77 16.39
N THR A 241 -6.40 -9.06 16.23
CA THR A 241 -7.75 -9.58 16.48
C THR A 241 -8.72 -9.02 15.46
N SER A 242 -9.62 -9.85 14.94
CA SER A 242 -10.68 -9.37 14.04
C SER A 242 -12.07 -9.90 14.39
N GLU A 243 -13.08 -9.27 13.82
CA GLU A 243 -14.49 -9.65 13.88
C GLU A 243 -15.17 -9.26 12.58
N ALA A 244 -16.06 -10.09 12.07
CA ALA A 244 -16.82 -9.80 10.87
C ALA A 244 -18.33 -9.95 11.11
N TRP A 245 -19.10 -9.06 10.48
CA TRP A 245 -20.55 -9.03 10.53
C TRP A 245 -21.11 -9.11 9.11
N LEU A 246 -22.26 -9.75 8.96
CA LEU A 246 -22.93 -9.94 7.68
C LEU A 246 -24.30 -9.24 7.70
N LEU A 247 -24.63 -8.56 6.60
CA LEU A 247 -25.89 -7.85 6.39
C LEU A 247 -26.42 -8.19 4.99
N ALA A 248 -27.69 -8.56 4.88
CA ALA A 248 -28.35 -8.72 3.58
C ALA A 248 -28.44 -7.36 2.88
N ALA A 249 -27.95 -7.27 1.64
CA ALA A 249 -27.83 -6.00 0.92
C ALA A 249 -29.18 -5.42 0.50
N ASP A 250 -30.12 -6.27 0.06
CA ASP A 250 -31.42 -5.88 -0.50
C ASP A 250 -32.50 -5.59 0.58
N ASP A 251 -32.30 -6.03 1.84
CA ASP A 251 -33.23 -5.79 2.94
C ASP A 251 -32.86 -4.51 3.69
N THR A 252 -33.59 -3.43 3.41
CA THR A 252 -33.40 -2.13 4.07
C THR A 252 -33.71 -2.14 5.57
N ALA A 253 -34.44 -3.15 6.07
CA ALA A 253 -34.79 -3.32 7.48
C ALA A 253 -33.81 -4.28 8.20
N ALA A 254 -32.98 -5.02 7.47
CA ALA A 254 -32.03 -5.96 8.08
C ALA A 254 -31.10 -5.28 9.09
N GLU A 255 -30.74 -6.04 10.11
CA GLU A 255 -29.70 -5.70 11.09
C GLU A 255 -28.45 -6.56 10.82
N PRO A 256 -27.24 -6.01 10.94
CA PRO A 256 -26.03 -6.83 10.84
C PRO A 256 -26.01 -7.92 11.93
N HIS A 257 -25.56 -9.11 11.59
CA HIS A 257 -25.30 -10.18 12.56
C HIS A 257 -23.83 -10.57 12.55
N VAL A 258 -23.27 -10.85 13.75
CA VAL A 258 -21.89 -11.28 13.88
C VAL A 258 -21.72 -12.71 13.36
N ILE A 259 -20.71 -12.92 12.50
CA ILE A 259 -20.34 -14.27 12.01
C ILE A 259 -19.67 -15.07 13.13
N THR A 260 -18.76 -14.44 13.84
CA THR A 260 -18.12 -15.03 15.03
C THR A 260 -17.65 -13.89 15.92
N PRO A 261 -18.06 -13.85 17.21
CA PRO A 261 -17.56 -12.85 18.14
C PRO A 261 -16.03 -12.91 18.26
N ARG A 262 -15.41 -11.73 18.36
CA ARG A 262 -13.94 -11.61 18.48
C ARG A 262 -13.37 -12.40 19.65
N ARG A 263 -12.18 -12.96 19.45
CA ARG A 263 -11.38 -13.64 20.45
C ARG A 263 -9.97 -13.08 20.39
N ALA A 264 -9.44 -12.59 21.49
CA ALA A 264 -8.12 -11.96 21.54
C ALA A 264 -7.05 -12.85 20.89
N GLY A 265 -6.27 -12.28 19.98
CA GLY A 265 -5.24 -12.97 19.21
C GLY A 265 -5.74 -13.83 18.06
N ILE A 266 -7.04 -13.84 17.80
CA ILE A 266 -7.63 -14.54 16.64
C ILE A 266 -8.02 -13.51 15.58
N GLU A 267 -7.37 -13.65 14.44
CA GLU A 267 -7.63 -12.90 13.23
C GLU A 267 -8.39 -13.80 12.26
N TYR A 268 -9.42 -13.25 11.62
CA TYR A 268 -10.10 -13.91 10.51
C TYR A 268 -10.67 -12.91 9.54
N ASP A 269 -10.73 -13.29 8.27
CA ASP A 269 -11.35 -12.55 7.18
C ASP A 269 -12.36 -13.43 6.45
N VAL A 270 -13.35 -12.82 5.78
CA VAL A 270 -14.51 -13.53 5.24
C VAL A 270 -14.78 -13.11 3.80
N GLU A 271 -14.85 -14.10 2.92
CA GLU A 271 -15.43 -13.98 1.57
C GLU A 271 -16.74 -14.72 1.48
N VAL A 272 -17.68 -14.17 0.71
CA VAL A 272 -18.99 -14.77 0.47
C VAL A 272 -19.08 -15.22 -0.99
N ALA A 273 -19.47 -16.47 -1.21
CA ALA A 273 -19.81 -16.95 -2.56
C ALA A 273 -20.94 -17.98 -2.49
N ALA A 274 -21.95 -17.78 -3.31
CA ALA A 274 -23.18 -18.57 -3.34
C ALA A 274 -23.85 -18.61 -1.96
N ASP A 275 -23.93 -19.76 -1.31
CA ASP A 275 -24.60 -19.98 -0.02
C ASP A 275 -23.60 -20.19 1.15
N ARG A 276 -22.34 -19.81 0.99
CA ARG A 276 -21.25 -20.12 1.92
C ARG A 276 -20.38 -18.91 2.25
N LEU A 277 -19.87 -18.94 3.49
CA LEU A 277 -18.73 -18.14 3.92
C LEU A 277 -17.44 -18.93 3.72
N PHE A 278 -16.41 -18.28 3.19
CA PHE A 278 -15.04 -18.77 3.16
C PHE A 278 -14.20 -17.93 4.11
N ILE A 279 -13.57 -18.57 5.08
CA ILE A 279 -12.99 -17.92 6.25
C ILE A 279 -11.50 -18.23 6.29
N VAL A 280 -10.68 -17.21 6.10
CA VAL A 280 -9.23 -17.27 6.32
C VAL A 280 -8.98 -16.90 7.77
N HIS A 281 -8.33 -17.77 8.55
CA HIS A 281 -8.18 -17.56 9.99
C HIS A 281 -6.87 -18.11 10.57
N ASN A 282 -6.40 -17.54 11.70
CA ASN A 282 -5.20 -18.00 12.39
C ASN A 282 -5.49 -18.92 13.61
N ASP A 283 -6.74 -19.28 13.86
CA ASP A 283 -7.13 -20.14 14.99
C ASP A 283 -6.47 -21.53 14.90
N GLY A 284 -5.46 -21.79 15.74
CA GLY A 284 -4.65 -22.99 15.69
C GLY A 284 -3.69 -23.11 14.48
N ALA A 285 -3.61 -22.07 13.64
CA ALA A 285 -2.79 -22.04 12.43
C ALA A 285 -2.10 -20.66 12.27
N PRO A 286 -0.91 -20.45 12.86
CA PRO A 286 -0.24 -19.15 12.84
C PRO A 286 -0.04 -18.53 11.43
N ASP A 287 0.23 -19.37 10.41
CA ASP A 287 0.33 -18.95 9.01
C ASP A 287 -1.01 -19.03 8.27
N PHE A 288 -2.11 -19.06 8.99
CA PHE A 288 -3.50 -19.11 8.60
C PHE A 288 -3.94 -20.39 7.88
N ALA A 289 -5.21 -20.68 8.05
CA ALA A 289 -5.94 -21.80 7.45
C ALA A 289 -7.20 -21.28 6.76
N LEU A 290 -7.82 -22.14 5.94
CA LEU A 290 -9.09 -21.86 5.28
C LEU A 290 -10.17 -22.79 5.84
N ALA A 291 -11.31 -22.21 6.19
CA ALA A 291 -12.53 -22.91 6.56
C ALA A 291 -13.71 -22.42 5.69
N GLN A 292 -14.82 -23.12 5.74
CA GLN A 292 -16.11 -22.66 5.22
C GLN A 292 -17.17 -22.73 6.32
N ALA A 293 -18.23 -21.96 6.15
CA ALA A 293 -19.37 -21.99 7.08
C ALA A 293 -20.68 -21.62 6.33
N PRO A 294 -21.86 -21.99 6.86
CA PRO A 294 -23.11 -21.47 6.32
C PRO A 294 -23.25 -19.96 6.59
N LEU A 295 -24.00 -19.23 5.77
CA LEU A 295 -24.29 -17.79 5.94
C LEU A 295 -24.94 -17.46 7.30
N THR A 296 -25.53 -18.44 7.96
CA THR A 296 -26.16 -18.34 9.28
C THR A 296 -25.20 -18.63 10.42
N ALA A 297 -23.90 -18.82 10.16
CA ALA A 297 -22.91 -19.06 11.21
C ALA A 297 -22.86 -17.90 12.19
N THR A 298 -22.71 -18.23 13.48
CA THR A 298 -22.61 -17.25 14.59
C THR A 298 -21.49 -17.60 15.57
N ALA A 299 -20.74 -18.65 15.31
CA ALA A 299 -19.65 -19.12 16.16
C ALA A 299 -18.57 -19.89 15.38
N ALA A 300 -17.34 -19.86 15.86
CA ALA A 300 -16.24 -20.63 15.26
C ALA A 300 -16.49 -22.17 15.26
N ALA A 301 -17.41 -22.66 16.08
CA ALA A 301 -17.82 -24.07 16.04
C ALA A 301 -18.57 -24.45 14.73
N ASP A 302 -19.05 -23.47 13.99
CA ASP A 302 -19.71 -23.68 12.71
C ASP A 302 -18.72 -23.76 11.52
N TRP A 303 -17.43 -23.55 11.79
CA TRP A 303 -16.38 -23.56 10.76
C TRP A 303 -15.96 -24.98 10.40
N GLU A 304 -16.12 -25.33 9.13
CA GLU A 304 -15.69 -26.60 8.55
C GLU A 304 -14.33 -26.42 7.87
N PRO A 305 -13.25 -27.08 8.32
CA PRO A 305 -11.91 -26.90 7.72
C PRO A 305 -11.89 -27.33 6.24
N LEU A 306 -11.33 -26.48 5.37
CA LEU A 306 -11.05 -26.78 3.97
C LEU A 306 -9.55 -26.99 3.73
N TRP A 307 -8.70 -26.18 4.36
CA TRP A 307 -7.26 -26.30 4.27
C TRP A 307 -6.63 -25.90 5.61
N SER A 308 -5.84 -26.81 6.18
CA SER A 308 -5.29 -26.63 7.53
C SER A 308 -3.92 -25.93 7.57
N GLY A 309 -3.45 -25.44 6.42
CA GLY A 309 -2.12 -24.82 6.30
C GLY A 309 -1.02 -25.86 6.00
N GLU A 310 0.12 -25.35 5.56
CA GLU A 310 1.36 -26.08 5.32
C GLU A 310 2.51 -25.36 6.04
N PRO A 311 3.48 -26.06 6.65
CA PRO A 311 4.63 -25.42 7.27
C PRO A 311 5.41 -24.54 6.28
N GLY A 312 5.63 -23.28 6.65
CA GLY A 312 6.34 -22.30 5.80
C GLY A 312 5.52 -21.74 4.65
N VAL A 313 4.21 -21.95 4.65
CA VAL A 313 3.27 -21.38 3.67
C VAL A 313 2.25 -20.50 4.39
N ARG A 314 2.31 -19.20 4.14
CA ARG A 314 1.36 -18.23 4.67
C ARG A 314 0.16 -18.11 3.73
N LEU A 315 -1.05 -18.37 4.21
CA LEU A 315 -2.28 -18.05 3.51
C LEU A 315 -2.59 -16.57 3.70
N LEU A 316 -2.64 -15.82 2.60
CA LEU A 316 -2.85 -14.37 2.61
C LEU A 316 -4.33 -14.00 2.46
N GLY A 317 -5.07 -14.80 1.69
CA GLY A 317 -6.47 -14.53 1.40
C GLY A 317 -7.05 -15.57 0.46
N VAL A 318 -8.35 -15.49 0.27
CA VAL A 318 -9.12 -16.28 -0.70
C VAL A 318 -9.99 -15.32 -1.51
N ALA A 319 -10.03 -15.49 -2.84
CA ALA A 319 -11.06 -14.89 -3.66
C ALA A 319 -12.06 -16.00 -4.04
N ALA A 320 -13.32 -15.82 -3.63
CA ALA A 320 -14.36 -16.83 -3.83
C ALA A 320 -15.28 -16.44 -4.99
N TYR A 321 -15.45 -17.38 -5.91
CA TYR A 321 -16.35 -17.31 -7.06
C TYR A 321 -17.33 -18.48 -7.00
N ASP A 322 -18.42 -18.42 -7.76
CA ASP A 322 -19.36 -19.52 -7.84
C ASP A 322 -18.71 -20.82 -8.32
N ARG A 323 -17.73 -20.69 -9.23
CA ARG A 323 -17.06 -21.83 -9.90
C ARG A 323 -15.62 -22.08 -9.48
N ALA A 324 -15.06 -21.28 -8.58
CA ALA A 324 -13.68 -21.44 -8.14
C ALA A 324 -13.39 -20.77 -6.80
N LEU A 325 -12.38 -21.28 -6.12
CA LEU A 325 -11.63 -20.53 -5.10
C LEU A 325 -10.23 -20.25 -5.64
N VAL A 326 -9.74 -19.04 -5.38
CA VAL A 326 -8.36 -18.63 -5.67
C VAL A 326 -7.69 -18.33 -4.34
N LEU A 327 -6.73 -19.14 -3.95
CA LEU A 327 -5.96 -18.95 -2.73
C LEU A 327 -4.70 -18.14 -3.05
N SER A 328 -4.55 -17.03 -2.39
CA SER A 328 -3.31 -16.23 -2.39
C SER A 328 -2.42 -16.72 -1.27
N LEU A 329 -1.25 -17.24 -1.61
CA LEU A 329 -0.30 -17.83 -0.68
C LEU A 329 1.05 -17.13 -0.77
N ARG A 330 1.88 -17.30 0.25
CA ARG A 330 3.31 -16.95 0.21
C ARG A 330 4.15 -18.13 0.65
N ARG A 331 5.15 -18.47 -0.16
CA ARG A 331 6.12 -19.53 0.13
C ARG A 331 7.52 -19.02 -0.23
N GLU A 332 8.48 -19.19 0.68
CA GLU A 332 9.87 -18.76 0.50
C GLU A 332 10.01 -17.27 0.10
N GLY A 333 9.14 -16.43 0.64
CA GLY A 333 9.13 -14.98 0.38
C GLY A 333 8.60 -14.56 -0.99
N LEU A 334 7.91 -15.46 -1.70
CA LEU A 334 7.28 -15.17 -3.00
C LEU A 334 5.78 -15.50 -2.98
N ALA A 335 5.01 -14.65 -3.62
CA ALA A 335 3.57 -14.86 -3.80
C ALA A 335 3.30 -16.10 -4.68
N ARG A 336 2.20 -16.79 -4.40
CA ARG A 336 1.69 -17.94 -5.15
C ARG A 336 0.18 -17.82 -5.28
N LEU A 337 -0.36 -18.29 -6.39
CA LEU A 337 -1.80 -18.45 -6.58
C LEU A 337 -2.13 -19.91 -6.82
N VAL A 338 -3.10 -20.43 -6.05
CA VAL A 338 -3.66 -21.76 -6.23
C VAL A 338 -5.13 -21.62 -6.62
N ILE A 339 -5.50 -22.17 -7.77
CA ILE A 339 -6.86 -22.15 -8.28
C ILE A 339 -7.51 -23.53 -8.04
N GLN A 340 -8.64 -23.54 -7.36
CA GLN A 340 -9.46 -24.72 -7.13
C GLN A 340 -10.81 -24.56 -7.83
N ALA A 341 -11.06 -25.33 -8.89
CA ALA A 341 -12.37 -25.32 -9.53
C ALA A 341 -13.43 -25.88 -8.55
N ARG A 342 -14.64 -25.33 -8.63
CA ARG A 342 -15.79 -25.71 -7.83
C ARG A 342 -16.89 -26.24 -8.77
N ASP A 343 -17.44 -27.38 -8.47
CA ASP A 343 -18.55 -27.95 -9.25
C ASP A 343 -19.92 -27.40 -8.83
N ASP A 344 -20.97 -27.71 -9.57
CA ASP A 344 -22.34 -27.25 -9.29
C ASP A 344 -22.89 -27.73 -7.93
N ALA A 345 -22.27 -28.74 -7.30
CA ALA A 345 -22.60 -29.20 -5.96
C ALA A 345 -21.76 -28.48 -4.89
N GLY A 346 -20.88 -27.55 -5.25
CA GLY A 346 -20.01 -26.83 -4.37
C GLY A 346 -18.75 -27.59 -3.96
N THR A 347 -18.47 -28.77 -4.60
CA THR A 347 -17.30 -29.56 -4.27
C THR A 347 -16.04 -28.98 -4.91
N LEU A 348 -14.98 -28.82 -4.11
CA LEU A 348 -13.70 -28.32 -4.59
C LEU A 348 -12.89 -29.42 -5.27
N GLY A 349 -12.38 -29.12 -6.44
CA GLY A 349 -11.42 -29.94 -7.17
C GLY A 349 -10.01 -29.85 -6.55
N ALA A 350 -9.06 -30.56 -7.17
CA ALA A 350 -7.65 -30.43 -6.80
C ALA A 350 -7.15 -29.02 -7.08
N GLY A 351 -6.34 -28.46 -6.15
CA GLY A 351 -5.68 -27.18 -6.34
C GLY A 351 -4.64 -27.23 -7.47
N HIS A 352 -4.63 -26.21 -8.31
CA HIS A 352 -3.64 -25.99 -9.35
C HIS A 352 -2.86 -24.72 -9.05
N GLU A 353 -1.57 -24.87 -8.66
CA GLU A 353 -0.68 -23.72 -8.44
C GLU A 353 -0.22 -23.20 -9.80
N LEU A 354 -0.26 -21.86 -9.97
CA LEU A 354 0.26 -21.21 -11.17
C LEU A 354 1.80 -21.14 -11.06
N GLU A 355 2.49 -21.83 -11.98
CA GLU A 355 3.96 -21.87 -12.02
C GLU A 355 4.53 -20.78 -12.94
N PHE A 356 5.70 -20.23 -12.55
CA PHE A 356 6.45 -19.20 -13.28
C PHE A 356 7.94 -19.51 -13.27
N ASP A 357 8.63 -19.19 -14.37
CA ASP A 357 10.06 -19.57 -14.58
C ASP A 357 11.04 -18.60 -13.92
N GLU A 358 10.63 -17.37 -13.59
CA GLU A 358 11.54 -16.36 -13.03
C GLU A 358 11.82 -16.62 -11.55
N PRO A 359 13.07 -16.41 -11.06
CA PRO A 359 13.43 -16.70 -9.67
C PRO A 359 12.83 -15.71 -8.66
N LEU A 360 12.48 -14.51 -9.11
CA LEU A 360 11.81 -13.47 -8.33
C LEU A 360 10.62 -12.96 -9.13
N PHE A 361 9.45 -12.93 -8.51
CA PHE A 361 8.23 -12.39 -9.11
C PHE A 361 7.19 -12.04 -8.05
N SER A 362 6.20 -11.27 -8.46
CA SER A 362 4.92 -11.11 -7.79
C SER A 362 3.81 -11.65 -8.68
N VAL A 363 2.84 -12.30 -8.08
CA VAL A 363 1.60 -12.72 -8.72
C VAL A 363 0.46 -12.42 -7.75
N ASP A 364 -0.59 -11.77 -8.25
CA ASP A 364 -1.73 -11.36 -7.44
C ASP A 364 -3.02 -11.69 -8.17
N ALA A 365 -4.04 -12.16 -7.42
CA ALA A 365 -5.37 -12.34 -7.97
C ALA A 365 -5.94 -10.94 -8.29
N ASP A 366 -6.26 -10.71 -9.55
CA ASP A 366 -6.92 -9.51 -10.02
C ASP A 366 -8.43 -9.79 -10.04
N GLY A 367 -9.15 -9.22 -9.09
CA GLY A 367 -10.56 -9.55 -8.85
C GLY A 367 -11.43 -9.28 -10.07
N SER A 368 -12.16 -10.29 -10.56
CA SER A 368 -13.29 -10.08 -11.46
C SER A 368 -14.52 -9.72 -10.64
N GLU A 369 -15.29 -8.72 -11.08
CA GLU A 369 -16.57 -8.35 -10.49
C GLU A 369 -17.69 -9.38 -10.79
N ASP A 370 -17.47 -10.32 -11.70
CA ASP A 370 -18.45 -11.31 -12.13
C ASP A 370 -18.30 -12.61 -11.31
N ALA A 371 -19.21 -12.83 -10.36
CA ALA A 371 -19.19 -14.00 -9.48
C ALA A 371 -19.30 -15.33 -10.25
N ASP A 372 -20.11 -15.40 -11.32
CA ASP A 372 -20.29 -16.57 -12.18
C ASP A 372 -19.25 -16.63 -13.34
N THR A 373 -18.00 -16.28 -13.05
CA THR A 373 -16.96 -16.33 -14.08
C THR A 373 -16.39 -17.74 -14.26
N ASP A 374 -16.06 -18.10 -15.52
CA ASP A 374 -15.27 -19.27 -15.89
C ASP A 374 -13.77 -18.95 -16.07
N ARG A 375 -13.37 -17.71 -15.73
CA ARG A 375 -12.04 -17.16 -15.95
C ARG A 375 -11.55 -16.47 -14.69
N ILE A 376 -10.31 -16.75 -14.34
CA ILE A 376 -9.64 -16.10 -13.23
C ILE A 376 -8.62 -15.11 -13.80
N ARG A 377 -8.81 -13.85 -13.51
CA ARG A 377 -7.84 -12.80 -13.83
C ARG A 377 -6.77 -12.74 -12.76
N PHE A 378 -5.52 -12.54 -13.17
CA PHE A 378 -4.39 -12.33 -12.28
C PHE A 378 -3.35 -11.42 -12.92
N SER A 379 -2.61 -10.71 -12.09
CA SER A 379 -1.43 -9.96 -12.51
C SER A 379 -0.16 -10.75 -12.23
N TYR A 380 0.85 -10.55 -13.07
CA TYR A 380 2.19 -11.11 -12.89
C TYR A 380 3.23 -10.07 -13.27
N GLN A 381 4.27 -9.94 -12.47
CA GLN A 381 5.42 -9.10 -12.77
C GLN A 381 6.66 -9.60 -12.02
N SER A 382 7.83 -9.08 -12.41
CA SER A 382 9.08 -9.29 -11.68
C SER A 382 9.90 -8.00 -11.67
N MET A 383 11.09 -8.00 -11.09
CA MET A 383 11.95 -6.82 -11.17
C MET A 383 12.40 -6.50 -12.60
N ILE A 384 12.30 -7.47 -13.53
CA ILE A 384 12.69 -7.35 -14.94
C ILE A 384 11.57 -7.62 -15.95
N THR A 385 10.43 -8.13 -15.54
CA THR A 385 9.27 -8.32 -16.41
C THR A 385 8.20 -7.29 -16.05
N PRO A 386 7.86 -6.36 -16.97
CA PRO A 386 6.75 -5.44 -16.79
C PRO A 386 5.45 -6.18 -16.51
N GLU A 387 4.57 -5.55 -15.77
CA GLU A 387 3.30 -6.12 -15.38
C GLU A 387 2.53 -6.72 -16.58
N LEU A 388 2.09 -7.95 -16.38
CA LEU A 388 1.19 -8.70 -17.26
C LEU A 388 -0.15 -8.85 -16.56
N VAL A 389 -1.23 -8.44 -17.22
CA VAL A 389 -2.59 -8.84 -16.84
C VAL A 389 -2.92 -10.10 -17.62
N CYS A 390 -3.24 -11.17 -16.90
CA CYS A 390 -3.42 -12.50 -17.44
C CYS A 390 -4.82 -13.04 -17.09
N GLU A 391 -5.25 -14.02 -17.88
CA GLU A 391 -6.48 -14.77 -17.68
C GLU A 391 -6.15 -16.27 -17.65
N TYR A 392 -6.73 -16.99 -16.69
CA TYR A 392 -6.71 -18.45 -16.59
C TYR A 392 -8.12 -18.99 -16.78
N ARG A 393 -8.32 -19.89 -17.72
CA ARG A 393 -9.61 -20.54 -17.98
C ARG A 393 -9.78 -21.79 -17.13
N LEU A 394 -10.91 -21.88 -16.42
CA LEU A 394 -11.19 -23.02 -15.51
C LEU A 394 -11.43 -24.33 -16.26
N ASP A 395 -11.99 -24.29 -17.48
CA ASP A 395 -12.36 -25.45 -18.28
C ASP A 395 -11.16 -26.14 -18.96
N SER A 396 -10.18 -25.35 -19.41
CA SER A 396 -9.06 -25.83 -20.23
C SER A 396 -7.70 -25.72 -19.54
N GLY A 397 -7.58 -24.93 -18.48
CA GLY A 397 -6.28 -24.60 -17.86
C GLY A 397 -5.43 -23.66 -18.74
N GLU A 398 -6.01 -23.10 -19.80
CA GLU A 398 -5.29 -22.18 -20.68
C GLU A 398 -4.98 -20.88 -19.97
N ARG A 399 -3.73 -20.38 -20.14
CA ARG A 399 -3.29 -19.05 -19.68
C ARG A 399 -3.15 -18.14 -20.90
N ARG A 400 -3.74 -16.95 -20.81
CA ARG A 400 -3.66 -15.93 -21.84
C ARG A 400 -3.17 -14.62 -21.23
N VAL A 401 -2.21 -13.97 -21.87
CA VAL A 401 -1.83 -12.59 -21.55
C VAL A 401 -2.84 -11.67 -22.25
N LEU A 402 -3.54 -10.86 -21.49
CA LEU A 402 -4.50 -9.87 -21.99
C LEU A 402 -3.78 -8.58 -22.34
N LYS A 403 -2.85 -8.15 -21.47
CA LYS A 403 -2.06 -6.94 -21.64
C LYS A 403 -0.70 -7.09 -20.97
N GLN A 404 0.32 -6.53 -21.58
CA GLN A 404 1.60 -6.24 -20.94
C GLN A 404 1.75 -4.73 -20.82
N ARG A 405 2.14 -4.23 -19.65
CA ARG A 405 2.46 -2.82 -19.46
C ARG A 405 3.56 -2.40 -20.43
N PRO A 406 3.31 -1.42 -21.32
CA PRO A 406 4.31 -0.99 -22.27
C PRO A 406 5.50 -0.30 -21.60
N VAL A 407 6.70 -0.57 -22.11
CA VAL A 407 7.90 0.21 -21.83
C VAL A 407 8.40 0.71 -23.17
N LEU A 408 8.28 2.03 -23.42
CA LEU A 408 8.61 2.63 -24.69
C LEU A 408 10.13 2.67 -24.93
N ASP A 409 10.53 2.79 -26.17
CA ASP A 409 11.92 2.90 -26.58
C ASP A 409 12.52 4.22 -26.09
N HIS A 410 13.60 4.12 -25.32
CA HIS A 410 14.29 5.31 -24.82
C HIS A 410 15.21 5.91 -25.91
N PRO A 411 15.21 7.24 -26.13
CA PRO A 411 16.00 7.87 -27.19
C PRO A 411 17.52 7.56 -27.11
N GLN A 412 18.08 7.42 -25.90
CA GLN A 412 19.51 7.18 -25.67
C GLN A 412 19.83 5.71 -25.39
N HIS A 413 18.95 5.01 -24.66
CA HIS A 413 19.16 3.63 -24.21
C HIS A 413 18.51 2.59 -25.12
N GLY A 414 17.70 3.03 -26.09
CA GLY A 414 17.00 2.15 -27.04
C GLY A 414 15.86 1.35 -26.39
N PRO A 415 15.44 0.24 -27.03
CA PRO A 415 14.32 -0.57 -26.57
C PRO A 415 14.63 -1.28 -25.25
N TYR A 416 13.61 -1.36 -24.40
CA TYR A 416 13.69 -2.19 -23.22
C TYR A 416 13.84 -3.66 -23.61
N ARG A 417 14.85 -4.34 -23.01
CA ARG A 417 15.08 -5.79 -23.16
C ARG A 417 15.36 -6.38 -21.79
N LYS A 418 14.51 -7.28 -21.32
CA LYS A 418 14.69 -7.90 -20.01
C LYS A 418 16.05 -8.59 -19.85
N ASP A 419 16.60 -9.15 -20.94
CA ASP A 419 17.90 -9.84 -20.93
C ASP A 419 19.08 -8.91 -20.66
N ASN A 420 18.88 -7.57 -20.70
CA ASN A 420 19.89 -6.60 -20.29
C ASN A 420 20.03 -6.49 -18.79
N TYR A 421 19.13 -7.09 -18.02
CA TYR A 421 19.06 -6.99 -16.57
C TYR A 421 19.10 -8.38 -15.93
N VAL A 422 19.65 -8.44 -14.72
CA VAL A 422 19.73 -9.66 -13.90
C VAL A 422 19.04 -9.39 -12.59
N GLN A 423 18.10 -10.27 -12.21
CA GLN A 423 17.51 -10.27 -10.89
C GLN A 423 17.95 -11.49 -10.10
N ARG A 424 18.15 -11.34 -8.78
CA ARG A 424 18.64 -12.40 -7.90
C ARG A 424 18.04 -12.32 -6.50
N ARG A 425 17.97 -13.48 -5.84
CA ARG A 425 17.78 -13.60 -4.40
C ARG A 425 19.16 -13.83 -3.76
N GLU A 426 19.54 -12.93 -2.87
CA GLU A 426 20.72 -13.06 -2.01
C GLU A 426 20.28 -13.24 -0.57
N TRP A 427 21.22 -13.63 0.30
CA TRP A 427 20.95 -13.86 1.71
C TRP A 427 22.05 -13.24 2.56
N ALA A 428 21.71 -12.23 3.36
CA ALA A 428 22.59 -11.71 4.39
C ALA A 428 22.47 -12.55 5.66
N LEU A 429 23.52 -12.54 6.48
CA LEU A 429 23.51 -13.22 7.77
C LEU A 429 23.48 -12.16 8.87
N ALA A 430 22.39 -12.11 9.62
CA ALA A 430 22.25 -11.25 10.80
C ALA A 430 23.17 -11.71 11.94
N PRO A 431 23.50 -10.84 12.91
CA PRO A 431 24.38 -11.20 14.03
C PRO A 431 23.92 -12.40 14.88
N ASP A 432 22.62 -12.68 14.92
CA ASP A 432 22.04 -13.83 15.61
C ASP A 432 22.04 -15.13 14.78
N GLY A 433 22.59 -15.08 13.55
CA GLY A 433 22.63 -16.20 12.62
C GLY A 433 21.43 -16.37 11.72
N THR A 434 20.44 -15.46 11.80
CA THR A 434 19.27 -15.49 10.93
C THR A 434 19.65 -15.07 9.50
N ALA A 435 19.21 -15.85 8.50
CA ALA A 435 19.41 -15.53 7.08
C ALA A 435 18.32 -14.56 6.62
N ILE A 436 18.71 -13.36 6.14
CA ILE A 436 17.82 -12.29 5.72
C ILE A 436 17.79 -12.25 4.21
N PRO A 437 16.61 -12.40 3.56
CA PRO A 437 16.50 -12.36 2.11
C PRO A 437 16.73 -10.95 1.56
N ILE A 438 17.40 -10.87 0.41
CA ILE A 438 17.57 -9.63 -0.37
C ILE A 438 17.13 -9.92 -1.80
N SER A 439 16.17 -9.18 -2.33
CA SER A 439 15.87 -9.17 -3.76
C SER A 439 16.65 -8.05 -4.42
N LEU A 440 17.40 -8.34 -5.47
CA LEU A 440 18.18 -7.32 -6.16
C LEU A 440 18.09 -7.43 -7.68
N VAL A 441 18.31 -6.30 -8.33
CA VAL A 441 18.35 -6.17 -9.78
C VAL A 441 19.45 -5.19 -10.21
N HIS A 442 20.13 -5.50 -11.30
CA HIS A 442 21.14 -4.65 -11.94
C HIS A 442 21.24 -4.95 -13.43
N ARG A 443 21.88 -4.08 -14.21
CA ARG A 443 22.21 -4.41 -15.59
C ARG A 443 23.24 -5.55 -15.64
N ALA A 444 23.13 -6.39 -16.67
CA ALA A 444 24.03 -7.55 -16.84
C ALA A 444 25.50 -7.17 -17.04
N ASP A 445 25.77 -5.94 -17.49
CA ASP A 445 27.12 -5.42 -17.73
C ASP A 445 27.72 -4.66 -16.51
N VAL A 446 27.01 -4.57 -15.38
CA VAL A 446 27.56 -3.97 -14.16
C VAL A 446 28.65 -4.85 -13.56
N ALA A 447 29.82 -4.26 -13.32
CA ALA A 447 30.91 -4.93 -12.62
C ALA A 447 30.59 -5.09 -11.13
N LEU A 448 30.71 -6.32 -10.63
CA LEU A 448 30.52 -6.64 -9.21
C LEU A 448 31.87 -6.60 -8.47
N ASP A 449 32.53 -5.44 -8.48
CA ASP A 449 33.84 -5.18 -7.90
C ASP A 449 33.85 -4.06 -6.84
N GLY A 450 32.64 -3.68 -6.39
CA GLY A 450 32.43 -2.61 -5.43
C GLY A 450 32.41 -1.20 -6.04
N SER A 451 32.51 -1.07 -7.37
CA SER A 451 32.52 0.22 -8.05
C SER A 451 31.12 0.76 -8.36
N ALA A 452 30.09 -0.09 -8.39
CA ALA A 452 28.72 0.34 -8.67
C ALA A 452 28.10 1.10 -7.48
N GLY A 453 27.23 2.09 -7.80
CA GLY A 453 26.31 2.63 -6.81
C GLY A 453 25.24 1.60 -6.47
N CYS A 454 24.68 1.68 -5.26
CA CYS A 454 23.58 0.80 -4.85
C CYS A 454 22.54 1.61 -4.07
N LEU A 455 21.27 1.33 -4.33
CA LEU A 455 20.15 1.82 -3.51
C LEU A 455 19.52 0.62 -2.82
N LEU A 456 19.47 0.67 -1.47
CA LEU A 456 18.89 -0.37 -0.62
C LEU A 456 17.58 0.15 0.00
N TYR A 457 16.47 -0.50 -0.31
CA TYR A 457 15.15 -0.17 0.23
C TYR A 457 14.73 -1.13 1.33
N GLY A 458 14.04 -0.64 2.36
CA GLY A 458 13.45 -1.48 3.41
C GLY A 458 12.25 -0.85 4.11
N TYR A 459 11.45 -1.69 4.79
CA TYR A 459 10.28 -1.27 5.56
C TYR A 459 10.25 -1.91 6.97
N GLY A 460 9.87 -3.17 7.07
CA GLY A 460 10.05 -3.99 8.28
C GLY A 460 9.06 -3.76 9.42
N ALA A 461 7.78 -3.53 9.11
CA ALA A 461 6.70 -3.40 10.09
C ALA A 461 5.37 -3.93 9.52
N TYR A 462 4.39 -4.22 10.39
CA TYR A 462 2.99 -4.54 10.06
C TYR A 462 2.79 -5.79 9.19
N GLU A 463 3.72 -6.73 9.18
CA GLU A 463 3.69 -7.88 8.25
C GLU A 463 3.70 -7.44 6.74
N VAL A 464 4.03 -6.17 6.45
CA VAL A 464 4.11 -5.66 5.07
C VAL A 464 5.21 -6.37 4.31
N THR A 465 4.87 -6.90 3.14
CA THR A 465 5.80 -7.57 2.24
C THR A 465 6.19 -6.67 1.10
N LEU A 466 7.49 -6.56 0.86
CA LEU A 466 8.05 -5.83 -0.26
C LEU A 466 8.17 -6.77 -1.48
N ALA A 467 7.20 -6.70 -2.38
CA ALA A 467 7.20 -7.55 -3.57
C ALA A 467 8.28 -7.12 -4.59
N PRO A 468 8.93 -8.10 -5.29
CA PRO A 468 9.93 -7.81 -6.33
C PRO A 468 9.25 -7.41 -7.65
N THR A 469 8.69 -6.21 -7.69
CA THR A 469 7.89 -5.66 -8.80
C THR A 469 8.73 -4.90 -9.81
N PHE A 470 8.18 -4.67 -11.01
CA PHE A 470 8.76 -3.84 -12.05
C PHE A 470 8.59 -2.34 -11.74
N SER A 471 9.56 -1.52 -12.16
CA SER A 471 9.44 -0.05 -12.06
C SER A 471 10.17 0.63 -13.21
N ILE A 472 9.46 1.49 -13.96
CA ILE A 472 10.05 2.33 -15.01
C ILE A 472 11.06 3.32 -14.40
N ALA A 473 10.74 3.91 -13.26
CA ALA A 473 11.65 4.82 -12.57
C ALA A 473 12.97 4.14 -12.17
N ARG A 474 12.89 2.89 -11.72
CA ARG A 474 14.08 2.12 -11.39
C ARG A 474 14.98 1.89 -12.61
N LEU A 475 14.43 1.77 -13.81
CA LEU A 475 15.25 1.66 -15.03
C LEU A 475 16.20 2.84 -15.19
N SER A 476 15.78 4.07 -14.86
CA SER A 476 16.64 5.25 -14.93
C SER A 476 17.89 5.12 -14.05
N VAL A 477 17.72 4.50 -12.87
CA VAL A 477 18.81 4.22 -11.92
C VAL A 477 19.68 3.07 -12.45
N LEU A 478 19.08 1.98 -12.92
CA LEU A 478 19.79 0.81 -13.45
C LEU A 478 20.60 1.14 -14.71
N ASP A 479 20.03 1.97 -15.60
CA ASP A 479 20.71 2.39 -16.85
C ASP A 479 21.92 3.30 -16.59
N ARG A 480 22.05 3.84 -15.37
CA ARG A 480 23.22 4.56 -14.88
C ARG A 480 24.24 3.65 -14.16
N GLY A 481 24.05 2.32 -14.25
CA GLY A 481 24.98 1.32 -13.70
C GLY A 481 24.83 1.05 -12.20
N TYR A 482 23.69 1.36 -11.62
CA TYR A 482 23.38 1.05 -10.22
C TYR A 482 22.87 -0.37 -10.03
N VAL A 483 23.03 -0.85 -8.80
CA VAL A 483 22.30 -1.99 -8.24
C VAL A 483 21.13 -1.44 -7.44
N TYR A 484 19.96 -2.03 -7.58
CA TYR A 484 18.82 -1.77 -6.68
C TYR A 484 18.51 -3.02 -5.87
N ALA A 485 18.39 -2.88 -4.55
CA ALA A 485 18.16 -3.98 -3.63
C ALA A 485 17.00 -3.70 -2.68
N ILE A 486 16.25 -4.74 -2.33
CA ILE A 486 15.19 -4.72 -1.31
C ILE A 486 15.60 -5.65 -0.19
N ALA A 487 15.73 -5.13 1.02
CA ALA A 487 16.00 -5.90 2.22
C ALA A 487 14.68 -6.38 2.83
N HIS A 488 14.48 -7.69 2.89
CA HIS A 488 13.29 -8.31 3.47
C HIS A 488 13.50 -8.61 4.95
N VAL A 489 13.59 -7.55 5.74
CA VAL A 489 13.92 -7.62 7.16
C VAL A 489 12.77 -8.16 8.02
N ARG A 490 13.08 -8.70 9.20
CA ARG A 490 12.08 -9.11 10.19
C ARG A 490 11.18 -7.93 10.57
N GLY A 491 9.90 -8.22 10.85
CA GLY A 491 8.82 -7.23 10.97
C GLY A 491 8.00 -7.08 9.69
N GLY A 492 8.57 -7.48 8.52
CA GLY A 492 7.82 -7.76 7.30
C GLY A 492 7.15 -9.13 7.30
N GLY A 493 6.43 -9.46 6.23
CA GLY A 493 5.66 -10.70 6.09
C GLY A 493 6.27 -11.75 5.17
N GLU A 494 7.49 -11.54 4.65
CA GLU A 494 8.04 -12.35 3.56
C GLU A 494 8.16 -13.83 3.90
N LEU A 495 8.60 -14.17 5.11
CA LEU A 495 8.76 -15.56 5.55
C LEU A 495 7.65 -16.02 6.53
N GLY A 496 6.44 -15.42 6.42
CA GLY A 496 5.27 -15.79 7.21
C GLY A 496 5.16 -15.08 8.55
N ARG A 497 4.19 -15.50 9.36
CA ARG A 497 3.85 -14.83 10.63
C ARG A 497 5.01 -14.79 11.63
N ALA A 498 5.78 -15.85 11.74
CA ALA A 498 6.94 -15.89 12.63
C ALA A 498 8.01 -14.85 12.26
N TRP A 499 8.13 -14.49 10.98
CA TRP A 499 9.04 -13.44 10.51
C TRP A 499 8.60 -12.07 10.96
N TYR A 500 7.30 -11.81 10.90
CA TYR A 500 6.69 -10.59 11.42
C TYR A 500 6.88 -10.48 12.94
N GLU A 501 6.51 -11.51 13.68
CA GLU A 501 6.62 -11.55 15.15
C GLU A 501 8.07 -11.35 15.62
N ALA A 502 9.04 -11.85 14.88
CA ALA A 502 10.45 -11.68 15.17
C ALA A 502 11.01 -10.26 14.91
N GLY A 503 10.18 -9.32 14.47
CA GLY A 503 10.58 -7.93 14.17
C GLY A 503 9.63 -6.88 14.75
N ARG A 504 8.73 -7.22 15.69
CA ARG A 504 7.85 -6.27 16.37
C ARG A 504 8.00 -6.34 17.90
N LEU A 505 7.38 -5.43 18.61
CA LEU A 505 7.37 -5.36 20.08
C LEU A 505 8.80 -5.50 20.64
N GLU A 506 9.03 -6.50 21.51
CA GLU A 506 10.33 -6.78 22.13
C GLU A 506 11.42 -7.18 21.12
N HIS A 507 11.04 -7.59 19.92
CA HIS A 507 11.94 -8.03 18.86
C HIS A 507 12.25 -6.96 17.83
N LYS A 508 11.72 -5.73 17.97
CA LYS A 508 11.85 -4.64 16.98
C LYS A 508 13.29 -4.30 16.59
N GLN A 509 14.24 -4.46 17.51
CA GLN A 509 15.67 -4.24 17.23
C GLN A 509 16.19 -5.16 16.09
N ASN A 510 15.60 -6.34 15.90
CA ASN A 510 16.00 -7.24 14.82
C ASN A 510 15.81 -6.62 13.43
N THR A 511 14.74 -5.84 13.22
CA THR A 511 14.49 -5.11 11.97
C THR A 511 15.70 -4.26 11.57
N PHE A 512 16.27 -3.54 12.52
CA PHE A 512 17.39 -2.61 12.29
C PHE A 512 18.70 -3.36 12.06
N THR A 513 18.98 -4.38 12.87
CA THR A 513 20.19 -5.20 12.71
C THR A 513 20.18 -5.98 11.41
N ASP A 514 19.02 -6.45 10.95
CA ASP A 514 18.84 -7.14 9.68
C ASP A 514 19.16 -6.23 8.50
N PHE A 515 18.68 -4.98 8.52
CA PHE A 515 18.94 -4.02 7.45
C PHE A 515 20.43 -3.66 7.35
N VAL A 516 21.08 -3.46 8.49
CA VAL A 516 22.54 -3.24 8.53
C VAL A 516 23.29 -4.47 8.02
N ALA A 517 22.85 -5.69 8.35
CA ALA A 517 23.45 -6.92 7.83
C ALA A 517 23.29 -7.03 6.31
N CYS A 518 22.13 -6.62 5.75
CA CYS A 518 21.92 -6.56 4.30
C CYS A 518 22.88 -5.55 3.63
N ALA A 519 23.05 -4.37 4.20
CA ALA A 519 24.02 -3.38 3.71
C ALA A 519 25.45 -3.93 3.71
N GLN A 520 25.86 -4.57 4.81
CA GLN A 520 27.19 -5.20 4.93
C GLN A 520 27.38 -6.35 3.94
N HIS A 521 26.35 -7.17 3.71
CA HIS A 521 26.38 -8.25 2.72
C HIS A 521 26.61 -7.72 1.31
N LEU A 522 25.88 -6.67 0.89
CA LEU A 522 26.02 -6.06 -0.44
C LEU A 522 27.45 -5.54 -0.66
N VAL A 523 28.07 -4.97 0.36
CA VAL A 523 29.47 -4.53 0.32
C VAL A 523 30.42 -5.72 0.24
N ALA A 524 30.25 -6.72 1.11
CA ALA A 524 31.12 -7.90 1.15
C ALA A 524 31.04 -8.75 -0.13
N ALA A 525 29.86 -8.81 -0.76
CA ALA A 525 29.63 -9.53 -2.01
C ALA A 525 30.09 -8.74 -3.27
N GLY A 526 30.60 -7.50 -3.09
CA GLY A 526 31.16 -6.70 -4.18
C GLY A 526 30.10 -5.97 -5.03
N TYR A 527 28.86 -5.89 -4.58
CA TYR A 527 27.84 -5.11 -5.29
C TYR A 527 28.09 -3.60 -5.20
N THR A 528 28.65 -3.14 -4.10
CA THR A 528 28.91 -1.72 -3.83
C THR A 528 29.98 -1.56 -2.72
N ARG A 529 30.18 -0.35 -2.25
CA ARG A 529 30.96 0.00 -1.06
C ARG A 529 30.20 1.05 -0.23
N PRO A 530 30.49 1.25 1.07
CA PRO A 530 29.75 2.17 1.92
C PRO A 530 29.60 3.59 1.33
N GLN A 531 30.66 4.09 0.67
CA GLN A 531 30.66 5.44 0.05
C GLN A 531 29.77 5.55 -1.20
N ARG A 532 29.21 4.43 -1.67
CA ARG A 532 28.34 4.35 -2.85
C ARG A 532 27.01 3.66 -2.55
N LEU A 533 26.73 3.38 -1.27
CA LEU A 533 25.50 2.78 -0.83
C LEU A 533 24.54 3.87 -0.32
N GLY A 534 23.43 4.03 -1.02
CA GLY A 534 22.28 4.79 -0.56
C GLY A 534 21.25 3.86 0.10
N ALA A 535 20.49 4.38 1.06
CA ALA A 535 19.37 3.66 1.66
C ALA A 535 18.09 4.50 1.63
N GLU A 536 16.95 3.83 1.56
CA GLU A 536 15.65 4.48 1.46
C GLU A 536 14.58 3.70 2.24
N GLY A 537 13.66 4.44 2.87
CA GLY A 537 12.48 3.88 3.53
C GLY A 537 11.48 4.97 3.91
N GLY A 538 10.20 4.64 3.79
CA GLY A 538 9.10 5.58 4.08
C GLY A 538 8.25 5.16 5.27
N SER A 539 7.60 6.12 5.96
CA SER A 539 6.70 5.84 7.08
C SER A 539 7.41 5.05 8.19
N ALA A 540 6.94 3.84 8.52
CA ALA A 540 7.66 2.92 9.41
C ALA A 540 9.03 2.48 8.85
N GLY A 541 9.20 2.46 7.52
CA GLY A 541 10.52 2.34 6.89
C GLY A 541 11.40 3.56 7.13
N GLY A 542 10.81 4.74 7.34
CA GLY A 542 11.51 5.95 7.80
C GLY A 542 12.02 5.80 9.24
N LEU A 543 11.26 5.15 10.14
CA LEU A 543 11.77 4.72 11.46
C LEU A 543 12.99 3.81 11.30
N LEU A 544 12.91 2.82 10.39
CA LEU A 544 14.04 1.94 10.07
C LEU A 544 15.28 2.76 9.68
N ILE A 545 15.14 3.68 8.72
CA ILE A 545 16.25 4.53 8.26
C ILE A 545 16.80 5.38 9.40
N GLY A 546 15.94 6.06 10.19
CA GLY A 546 16.36 6.87 11.32
C GLY A 546 17.10 6.07 12.40
N ALA A 547 16.65 4.85 12.68
CA ALA A 547 17.31 3.98 13.66
C ALA A 547 18.68 3.47 13.16
N VAL A 548 18.78 3.07 11.89
CA VAL A 548 20.06 2.52 11.37
C VAL A 548 21.12 3.59 11.20
N VAL A 549 20.77 4.85 10.87
CA VAL A 549 21.78 5.92 10.81
C VAL A 549 22.31 6.31 12.20
N ASN A 550 21.52 6.11 13.26
CA ASN A 550 22.00 6.25 14.63
C ASN A 550 22.94 5.12 15.05
N GLN A 551 22.69 3.87 14.58
CA GLN A 551 23.39 2.67 15.00
C GLN A 551 24.63 2.34 14.13
N ALA A 552 24.57 2.61 12.83
CA ALA A 552 25.60 2.27 11.84
C ALA A 552 25.79 3.40 10.81
N PRO A 553 26.14 4.62 11.24
CA PRO A 553 26.22 5.78 10.35
C PRO A 553 27.22 5.61 9.19
N ASP A 554 28.28 4.85 9.40
CA ASP A 554 29.32 4.62 8.39
C ASP A 554 28.94 3.59 7.31
N ALA A 555 27.79 2.94 7.44
CA ALA A 555 27.33 1.93 6.48
C ALA A 555 26.81 2.56 5.16
N PHE A 556 26.43 3.83 5.19
CA PHE A 556 25.75 4.50 4.09
C PHE A 556 26.44 5.81 3.71
N ALA A 557 26.46 6.14 2.41
CA ALA A 557 26.86 7.46 1.92
C ALA A 557 25.72 8.49 2.09
N ALA A 558 24.52 8.07 1.79
CA ALA A 558 23.32 8.89 1.82
C ALA A 558 22.09 8.07 2.18
N VAL A 559 21.09 8.71 2.80
CA VAL A 559 19.80 8.08 3.07
C VAL A 559 18.65 9.02 2.75
N HIS A 560 17.54 8.47 2.27
CA HIS A 560 16.27 9.15 2.11
C HIS A 560 15.25 8.56 3.07
N ALA A 561 14.70 9.39 3.95
CA ALA A 561 13.63 9.07 4.87
C ALA A 561 12.36 9.81 4.44
N ALA A 562 11.42 9.09 3.81
CA ALA A 562 10.17 9.66 3.31
C ALA A 562 9.07 9.56 4.36
N VAL A 563 8.38 10.68 4.65
CA VAL A 563 7.31 10.77 5.67
C VAL A 563 7.63 9.96 6.94
N PRO A 564 8.81 10.14 7.56
CA PRO A 564 9.39 9.15 8.44
C PRO A 564 8.83 9.22 9.87
N PHE A 565 8.49 8.05 10.42
CA PHE A 565 8.05 7.84 11.81
C PHE A 565 9.26 7.87 12.77
N VAL A 566 9.78 9.06 13.05
CA VAL A 566 11.09 9.24 13.72
C VAL A 566 11.03 9.77 15.14
N ASP A 567 9.89 10.30 15.58
CA ASP A 567 9.62 10.68 16.97
C ASP A 567 8.66 9.69 17.64
N ALA A 568 8.86 8.41 17.32
CA ALA A 568 7.96 7.31 17.61
C ALA A 568 7.54 7.21 19.08
N LEU A 569 8.46 7.49 20.03
CA LEU A 569 8.13 7.44 21.46
C LEU A 569 7.13 8.54 21.82
N THR A 570 7.34 9.77 21.36
CA THR A 570 6.45 10.89 21.67
C THR A 570 5.06 10.68 21.10
N THR A 571 4.98 10.23 19.86
CA THR A 571 3.71 9.97 19.17
C THR A 571 2.92 8.86 19.85
N ILE A 572 3.55 7.72 20.16
CA ILE A 572 2.86 6.57 20.77
C ILE A 572 2.52 6.78 22.25
N LEU A 573 3.04 7.82 22.89
CA LEU A 573 2.63 8.27 24.22
C LEU A 573 1.36 9.12 24.24
N ASP A 574 0.88 9.60 23.08
CA ASP A 574 -0.26 10.51 22.99
C ASP A 574 -1.46 9.80 22.36
N PRO A 575 -2.41 9.27 23.17
CA PRO A 575 -3.55 8.49 22.65
C PRO A 575 -4.54 9.33 21.85
N ASP A 576 -4.46 10.67 21.90
CA ASP A 576 -5.36 11.55 21.13
C ASP A 576 -4.89 11.71 19.67
N LEU A 577 -3.68 11.24 19.34
CA LEU A 577 -3.17 11.28 17.96
C LEU A 577 -3.74 10.15 17.12
N PRO A 578 -3.90 10.38 15.80
CA PRO A 578 -4.26 9.33 14.87
C PRO A 578 -3.37 8.10 14.98
N LEU A 579 -3.95 6.92 14.81
CA LEU A 579 -3.27 5.63 14.85
C LEU A 579 -2.73 5.17 16.21
N THR A 580 -2.46 6.04 17.18
CA THR A 580 -1.70 5.69 18.39
C THR A 580 -2.24 4.46 19.11
N VAL A 581 -3.53 4.40 19.44
CA VAL A 581 -4.08 3.29 20.24
C VAL A 581 -4.00 1.95 19.51
N ILE A 582 -4.32 1.90 18.22
CA ILE A 582 -4.19 0.67 17.41
C ILE A 582 -2.72 0.26 17.23
N GLU A 583 -1.81 1.22 17.24
CA GLU A 583 -0.37 1.01 17.07
C GLU A 583 0.31 0.42 18.32
N TRP A 584 -0.34 0.46 19.50
CA TRP A 584 0.20 -0.16 20.69
C TRP A 584 0.44 -1.68 20.53
N GLU A 585 -0.35 -2.34 19.70
CA GLU A 585 -0.13 -3.76 19.39
C GLU A 585 1.10 -4.00 18.50
N GLU A 586 1.55 -3.01 17.73
CA GLU A 586 2.77 -3.11 16.88
C GLU A 586 4.04 -2.69 17.65
N TRP A 587 3.99 -1.55 18.34
CA TRP A 587 5.17 -0.94 18.97
C TRP A 587 5.26 -1.22 20.48
N GLY A 588 4.14 -1.51 21.12
CA GLY A 588 3.95 -1.57 22.57
C GLY A 588 3.26 -0.32 23.08
N ASP A 589 2.72 -0.43 24.28
CA ASP A 589 2.04 0.66 25.00
C ASP A 589 3.02 1.35 25.99
N PRO A 590 3.74 2.39 25.59
CA PRO A 590 4.70 3.08 26.45
C PRO A 590 4.02 3.97 27.48
N LEU A 591 2.71 4.24 27.34
CA LEU A 591 1.95 5.05 28.29
C LEU A 591 1.68 4.26 29.59
N HIS A 592 1.33 2.99 29.48
CA HIS A 592 0.93 2.14 30.59
C HIS A 592 1.97 1.08 30.98
N ASP A 593 2.92 0.75 30.09
CA ASP A 593 4.00 -0.23 30.33
C ASP A 593 5.39 0.44 30.32
N GLU A 594 6.02 0.49 31.50
CA GLU A 594 7.38 1.00 31.67
C GLU A 594 8.40 0.26 30.78
N THR A 595 8.22 -1.05 30.59
CA THR A 595 9.14 -1.86 29.76
C THR A 595 9.03 -1.46 28.29
N ALA A 596 7.82 -1.26 27.79
CA ALA A 596 7.58 -0.75 26.45
C ALA A 596 8.18 0.65 26.26
N TYR A 597 8.02 1.54 27.24
CA TYR A 597 8.60 2.89 27.22
C TYR A 597 10.13 2.86 27.02
N TRP A 598 10.84 2.14 27.88
CA TRP A 598 12.30 2.08 27.79
C TRP A 598 12.81 1.39 26.53
N ARG A 599 12.09 0.38 26.07
CA ARG A 599 12.38 -0.31 24.81
C ARG A 599 12.24 0.64 23.62
N MET A 600 11.11 1.32 23.48
CA MET A 600 10.88 2.30 22.41
C MET A 600 11.87 3.46 22.46
N LYS A 601 12.15 3.99 23.64
CA LYS A 601 13.16 5.01 23.83
C LYS A 601 14.53 4.57 23.36
N GLY A 602 14.85 3.29 23.47
CA GLY A 602 16.15 2.71 23.08
C GLY A 602 16.38 2.69 21.57
N TYR A 603 15.34 2.75 20.74
CA TYR A 603 15.48 2.74 19.28
C TYR A 603 14.87 3.94 18.57
N SER A 604 13.96 4.69 19.17
CA SER A 604 13.30 5.85 18.55
C SER A 604 14.34 6.82 18.00
N PRO A 605 14.31 7.16 16.72
CA PRO A 605 15.37 7.94 16.08
C PRO A 605 15.62 9.29 16.74
N TYR A 606 14.57 10.02 17.08
CA TYR A 606 14.68 11.34 17.70
C TYR A 606 15.43 11.30 19.03
N GLU A 607 15.11 10.37 19.93
CA GLU A 607 15.75 10.22 21.23
C GLU A 607 17.21 9.79 21.13
N ASN A 608 17.59 9.10 20.06
CA ASN A 608 18.91 8.51 19.89
C ASN A 608 19.86 9.29 18.97
N VAL A 609 19.52 10.54 18.62
CA VAL A 609 20.47 11.44 17.95
C VAL A 609 21.67 11.67 18.87
N ARG A 610 22.88 11.53 18.34
CA ARG A 610 24.16 11.62 19.08
C ARG A 610 25.13 12.52 18.33
N PRO A 611 26.13 13.13 19.03
CA PRO A 611 27.20 13.89 18.40
C PRO A 611 28.20 12.93 17.70
N GLN A 612 27.82 12.47 16.51
CA GLN A 612 28.61 11.58 15.64
C GLN A 612 28.50 12.07 14.18
N SER A 613 29.35 11.54 13.29
CA SER A 613 29.20 11.80 11.86
C SER A 613 28.03 10.97 11.32
N TYR A 614 27.12 11.62 10.66
CA TYR A 614 26.00 10.98 9.96
C TYR A 614 26.25 10.93 8.45
N PRO A 615 25.62 10.01 7.70
CA PRO A 615 25.59 10.10 6.25
C PRO A 615 24.84 11.37 5.81
N GLN A 616 24.83 11.65 4.52
CA GLN A 616 23.92 12.68 3.99
C GLN A 616 22.46 12.22 4.17
N ILE A 617 21.60 13.08 4.68
CA ILE A 617 20.20 12.72 4.99
C ILE A 617 19.25 13.65 4.22
N LEU A 618 18.37 13.06 3.42
CA LEU A 618 17.22 13.73 2.84
C LEU A 618 15.98 13.26 3.57
N VAL A 619 15.16 14.20 4.01
CA VAL A 619 13.86 13.95 4.63
C VAL A 619 12.78 14.62 3.79
N THR A 620 11.78 13.87 3.37
CA THR A 620 10.58 14.40 2.73
C THR A 620 9.38 14.22 3.63
N ALA A 621 8.48 15.19 3.69
CA ALA A 621 7.31 15.22 4.58
C ALA A 621 6.13 15.93 3.93
N SER A 622 4.95 15.81 4.50
CA SER A 622 3.73 16.49 4.06
C SER A 622 2.99 17.14 5.24
N LEU A 623 2.48 18.34 5.04
CA LEU A 623 1.85 19.11 6.11
C LEU A 623 0.53 18.49 6.60
N ASN A 624 -0.25 17.94 5.67
CA ASN A 624 -1.56 17.37 5.97
C ASN A 624 -1.51 15.86 6.26
N ASP A 625 -0.31 15.31 6.44
CA ASP A 625 -0.13 13.92 6.81
C ASP A 625 -0.83 13.64 8.16
N THR A 626 -1.75 12.66 8.14
CA THR A 626 -2.53 12.21 9.30
C THR A 626 -2.01 10.92 9.92
N ARG A 627 -1.05 10.25 9.26
CA ARG A 627 -0.45 8.99 9.72
C ARG A 627 0.86 9.20 10.44
N VAL A 628 1.69 10.11 9.90
CA VAL A 628 2.95 10.55 10.51
C VAL A 628 2.97 12.06 10.47
N GLU A 629 2.73 12.70 11.60
CA GLU A 629 2.65 14.14 11.65
C GLU A 629 3.95 14.81 11.18
N VAL A 630 3.84 15.92 10.44
CA VAL A 630 4.96 16.73 9.94
C VAL A 630 5.91 17.17 11.06
N THR A 631 5.42 17.21 12.29
CA THR A 631 6.18 17.51 13.51
C THR A 631 7.36 16.55 13.71
N GLU A 632 7.17 15.26 13.44
CA GLU A 632 8.20 14.25 13.68
C GLU A 632 9.46 14.50 12.81
N PRO A 633 9.36 14.54 11.47
CA PRO A 633 10.51 14.84 10.64
C PRO A 633 11.11 16.25 10.89
N ALA A 634 10.27 17.26 11.16
CA ALA A 634 10.73 18.62 11.44
C ALA A 634 11.58 18.68 12.72
N LYS A 635 11.12 18.07 13.80
CA LYS A 635 11.87 17.97 15.06
C LYS A 635 13.17 17.18 14.89
N TRP A 636 13.10 16.04 14.19
CA TRP A 636 14.27 15.19 13.97
C TRP A 636 15.37 15.91 13.19
N VAL A 637 15.04 16.60 12.12
CA VAL A 637 15.98 17.41 11.33
C VAL A 637 16.59 18.53 12.16
N ALA A 638 15.77 19.27 12.91
CA ALA A 638 16.26 20.33 13.78
C ALA A 638 17.27 19.80 14.83
N ARG A 639 16.96 18.66 15.44
CA ARG A 639 17.84 18.01 16.42
C ARG A 639 19.12 17.48 15.82
N LEU A 640 19.05 16.80 14.66
CA LEU A 640 20.25 16.33 13.95
C LEU A 640 21.22 17.47 13.69
N ARG A 641 20.76 18.60 13.15
CA ARG A 641 21.62 19.74 12.86
C ARG A 641 22.21 20.38 14.12
N HIS A 642 21.40 20.52 15.17
CA HIS A 642 21.85 21.12 16.43
C HIS A 642 22.90 20.24 17.12
N ASP A 643 22.62 18.96 17.31
CA ASP A 643 23.43 18.07 18.15
C ASP A 643 24.72 17.60 17.44
N THR A 644 24.72 17.56 16.10
CA THR A 644 25.90 17.13 15.32
C THR A 644 26.75 18.29 14.80
N GLY A 645 26.20 19.50 14.74
CA GLY A 645 26.83 20.66 14.09
C GLY A 645 26.98 20.49 12.56
N ALA A 646 26.41 19.44 11.97
CA ALA A 646 26.49 19.11 10.55
C ALA A 646 25.27 19.62 9.76
N ALA A 647 25.05 20.93 9.78
CA ALA A 647 23.86 21.53 9.15
C ALA A 647 23.78 21.26 7.64
N GLU A 648 24.93 21.16 6.95
CA GLU A 648 24.96 21.05 5.48
C GLU A 648 24.61 19.64 4.93
N GLY A 649 24.62 18.62 5.79
CA GLY A 649 24.37 17.21 5.38
C GLY A 649 22.93 16.72 5.57
N VAL A 650 22.04 17.55 6.11
CA VAL A 650 20.64 17.18 6.43
C VAL A 650 19.69 18.16 5.77
N LEU A 651 18.81 17.64 4.91
CA LEU A 651 17.80 18.41 4.19
C LEU A 651 16.39 17.97 4.62
N LEU A 652 15.47 18.92 4.72
CA LEU A 652 14.04 18.70 4.86
C LEU A 652 13.32 19.39 3.71
N LYS A 653 12.43 18.63 3.01
CA LYS A 653 11.46 19.16 2.06
C LYS A 653 10.06 18.78 2.53
N THR A 654 9.18 19.77 2.67
CA THR A 654 7.79 19.55 3.10
C THR A 654 6.81 19.97 2.02
N GLU A 655 5.94 19.08 1.59
CA GLU A 655 4.82 19.39 0.72
C GLU A 655 3.70 20.03 1.55
N LEU A 656 3.43 21.33 1.31
CA LEU A 656 2.50 22.10 2.13
C LEU A 656 1.02 21.88 1.80
N ALA A 657 0.73 21.15 0.72
CA ALA A 657 -0.62 20.88 0.25
C ALA A 657 -0.88 19.36 0.04
N ALA A 658 -0.08 18.49 0.66
CA ALA A 658 -0.16 17.05 0.46
C ALA A 658 -0.34 16.31 1.79
N GLY A 659 -0.82 15.05 1.70
CA GLY A 659 -0.94 14.09 2.81
C GLY A 659 0.15 13.03 2.78
N HIS A 660 -0.08 11.88 3.45
CA HIS A 660 0.90 10.80 3.62
C HIS A 660 1.45 10.23 2.29
N GLY A 661 0.64 10.22 1.26
CA GLY A 661 1.05 9.76 -0.08
C GLY A 661 1.87 10.76 -0.90
N GLY A 662 2.20 11.95 -0.36
CA GLY A 662 2.90 13.01 -1.08
C GLY A 662 1.99 13.79 -2.04
N VAL A 663 2.58 14.42 -3.06
CA VAL A 663 1.87 15.23 -4.05
C VAL A 663 0.87 14.40 -4.85
N SER A 664 -0.24 15.00 -5.22
CA SER A 664 -1.20 14.37 -6.12
C SER A 664 -0.89 14.71 -7.59
N GLY A 665 -1.33 13.83 -8.50
CA GLY A 665 -1.05 13.95 -9.93
C GLY A 665 0.27 13.31 -10.37
N ARG A 666 0.21 12.57 -11.50
CA ARG A 666 1.34 11.74 -11.96
C ARG A 666 2.58 12.54 -12.33
N TYR A 667 2.42 13.72 -12.96
CA TYR A 667 3.57 14.52 -13.38
C TYR A 667 4.28 15.19 -12.20
N ALA A 668 3.52 15.64 -11.19
CA ALA A 668 4.10 16.14 -9.96
C ALA A 668 4.85 15.02 -9.22
N GLY A 669 4.27 13.82 -9.10
CA GLY A 669 4.92 12.66 -8.51
C GLY A 669 6.19 12.23 -9.26
N TRP A 670 6.22 12.31 -10.61
CA TRP A 670 7.45 12.03 -11.38
C TRP A 670 8.54 13.08 -11.13
N ARG A 671 8.18 14.35 -10.95
CA ARG A 671 9.16 15.41 -10.64
C ARG A 671 9.78 15.22 -9.28
N ASP A 672 8.97 14.89 -8.27
CA ASP A 672 9.45 14.62 -6.92
C ASP A 672 10.37 13.40 -6.90
N MET A 673 9.95 12.31 -7.50
CA MET A 673 10.77 11.09 -7.62
C MET A 673 12.09 11.35 -8.37
N ALA A 674 12.05 12.11 -9.46
CA ALA A 674 13.27 12.46 -10.21
C ALA A 674 14.22 13.32 -9.38
N TRP A 675 13.70 14.25 -8.58
CA TRP A 675 14.47 15.08 -7.68
C TRP A 675 15.12 14.27 -6.54
N GLU A 676 14.37 13.38 -5.90
CA GLU A 676 14.85 12.48 -4.85
C GLU A 676 15.94 11.54 -5.37
N LEU A 677 15.72 10.92 -6.53
CA LEU A 677 16.72 10.07 -7.19
C LEU A 677 17.95 10.85 -7.61
N ALA A 678 17.81 12.09 -8.11
CA ALA A 678 18.95 12.93 -8.46
C ALA A 678 19.82 13.21 -7.24
N TRP A 679 19.21 13.49 -6.09
CA TRP A 679 19.93 13.71 -4.85
C TRP A 679 20.66 12.43 -4.38
N LEU A 680 19.98 11.29 -4.36
CA LEU A 680 20.58 10.00 -3.97
C LEU A 680 21.74 9.60 -4.89
N ILE A 681 21.58 9.74 -6.21
CA ILE A 681 22.60 9.43 -7.20
C ILE A 681 23.83 10.33 -7.02
N ASP A 682 23.65 11.63 -6.86
CA ASP A 682 24.75 12.57 -6.65
C ASP A 682 25.57 12.20 -5.42
N ARG A 683 24.90 11.96 -4.28
CA ARG A 683 25.55 11.66 -3.00
C ARG A 683 26.22 10.27 -2.96
N THR A 684 25.85 9.36 -3.82
CA THR A 684 26.43 8.02 -3.94
C THR A 684 27.40 7.88 -5.12
N THR A 685 27.53 8.91 -5.97
CA THR A 685 28.47 8.90 -7.11
C THR A 685 29.78 9.62 -6.77
N THR A 686 29.73 10.69 -6.00
CA THR A 686 30.88 11.54 -5.68
C THR A 686 31.68 10.95 -4.51
N SER A 687 32.80 10.32 -4.81
CA SER A 687 33.93 10.14 -3.87
C SER A 687 35.21 9.73 -4.59
#